data_1618c2e92075ee0e71630c3eced75cad
#
_entry.id   1618c2e92075ee0e71630c3eced75cad
#
_cell.length_a   1.000
_cell.length_b   1.000
_cell.length_c   1.000
_cell.angle_alpha   90.00
_cell.angle_beta   90.00
_cell.angle_gamma   90.00
#
_symmetry.space_group_name_H-M   'P 1'
#
loop_
_entity.id
_entity.type
_entity.pdbx_description
1 polymer ?
#
loop_
_entity_poly.entity_id
_entity_poly.type
_entity_poly.pdbx_seq_one_letter_code
_entity_poly.pdbx_strand_id
1 'polypeptide(L)'
;MATQLIKHLEDCAKSDAIYKPLESQWTFDERLIAKALQNVSVYFPHYSRHDESHSRQILVHIERLLGPDNIAKLSPTDTWLLLEAAYLHDIGMIISDDQLKEDYDAIKKHVEKARHSTNGDVLTVMNALLASKEKTASSIFANVDISPFQAVKLLREIIADFYRTQHPDRANKIIPNPFDEIGLNSPRNELLPARFFSLLGKICAYHGDSFDKVMELPKQQVGIGTDDCHPRFIACLLRLGDLLDLDDNRFCPVMMKVAGKLPELSEAHRQKHLAIRHFRADPDRIEIEAECPDYESYIETTKWFGWLRDEVKNQMSRWFDIVPDRSFGLLPSVGDLKAHLKDWQVFSENQRPHFELDQDRIFELLQGAGLYECKEQAMRELLQNAVDATLIRIWREHGEDCKPQPESFIKRDSAPRSEEVQNILSRYGIDVSIEKEKEEEQHNYWRITIVDQGTGISRDDLKFMMQMGSSKKNHRKRAIIEKMPVWMKPSGIFGIGLHSVFQLTDEVLIETRSIDTGETLVIRLTNPSDAQEHGNVYFQIITKPTTIEFNNPNMKEKLQEFKPWNFSNYGSRLSFVYKADKRTNYISWELGDSVDRAIQNYDGLIENENNLYIIKLAELTLNFFDYAFLSGSLKFINESYNSKFIKEPQNNVYYYSNKDKLELLNITFSESQDNFCYRGQKIKDVIIQTLHQKITKIPKKVVPYCA
;
A
#
# COMPACT_ATOMS: atom_id res chain seq x y z
N MET A 1 -24.88 -18.69 -20.90
CA MET A 1 -24.30 -20.05 -20.85
C MET A 1 -23.37 -20.18 -22.03
N ALA A 2 -22.17 -20.73 -21.81
CA ALA A 2 -21.22 -21.05 -22.89
C ALA A 2 -21.79 -22.20 -23.72
N THR A 3 -22.46 -21.89 -24.81
CA THR A 3 -23.15 -22.87 -25.63
C THR A 3 -22.60 -22.94 -27.05
N GLN A 4 -21.90 -21.89 -27.49
CA GLN A 4 -21.44 -21.82 -28.90
C GLN A 4 -20.24 -22.72 -29.16
N LEU A 5 -19.25 -22.77 -28.23
CA LEU A 5 -18.12 -23.68 -28.35
C LEU A 5 -18.53 -25.16 -28.26
N ILE A 6 -19.41 -25.48 -27.30
CA ILE A 6 -19.93 -26.86 -27.18
C ILE A 6 -20.67 -27.26 -28.44
N LYS A 7 -21.59 -26.40 -28.92
CA LYS A 7 -22.31 -26.64 -30.15
C LYS A 7 -21.38 -26.79 -31.37
N HIS A 8 -20.33 -25.97 -31.45
CA HIS A 8 -19.35 -26.07 -32.50
C HIS A 8 -18.67 -27.44 -32.51
N LEU A 9 -18.25 -27.95 -31.36
CA LEU A 9 -17.64 -29.28 -31.24
C LEU A 9 -18.63 -30.39 -31.64
N GLU A 10 -19.90 -30.32 -31.18
CA GLU A 10 -20.95 -31.25 -31.55
C GLU A 10 -21.22 -31.24 -33.08
N ASP A 11 -21.28 -30.07 -33.70
CA ASP A 11 -21.55 -29.93 -35.14
C ASP A 11 -20.36 -30.46 -35.97
N CYS A 12 -19.13 -30.26 -35.52
CA CYS A 12 -17.95 -30.88 -36.12
C CYS A 12 -17.97 -32.40 -36.00
N ALA A 13 -18.34 -32.97 -34.85
CA ALA A 13 -18.42 -34.40 -34.64
C ALA A 13 -19.60 -35.05 -35.40
N LYS A 14 -20.64 -34.28 -35.75
CA LYS A 14 -21.74 -34.73 -36.64
C LYS A 14 -21.31 -34.69 -38.10
N SER A 15 -20.48 -33.72 -38.48
CA SER A 15 -20.02 -33.57 -39.88
C SER A 15 -18.98 -34.59 -40.27
N ASP A 16 -18.11 -34.98 -39.36
CA ASP A 16 -17.07 -36.01 -39.57
C ASP A 16 -16.88 -36.85 -38.32
N ALA A 17 -17.06 -38.17 -38.46
CA ALA A 17 -16.97 -39.16 -37.40
C ALA A 17 -15.55 -39.23 -36.76
N ILE A 18 -14.52 -38.73 -37.43
CA ILE A 18 -13.16 -38.70 -36.91
C ILE A 18 -13.02 -37.82 -35.64
N TYR A 19 -13.91 -36.83 -35.48
CA TYR A 19 -13.94 -35.94 -34.31
C TYR A 19 -14.83 -36.44 -33.18
N LYS A 20 -15.55 -37.56 -33.36
CA LYS A 20 -16.42 -38.15 -32.32
C LYS A 20 -15.71 -38.45 -31.01
N PRO A 21 -14.45 -38.90 -30.99
CA PRO A 21 -13.69 -39.09 -29.75
C PRO A 21 -13.51 -37.81 -28.94
N LEU A 22 -13.33 -36.65 -29.58
CA LEU A 22 -13.21 -35.34 -28.90
C LEU A 22 -14.52 -35.00 -28.17
N GLU A 23 -15.65 -35.08 -28.87
CA GLU A 23 -16.97 -34.82 -28.27
C GLU A 23 -17.29 -35.81 -27.14
N SER A 24 -16.96 -37.07 -27.31
CA SER A 24 -17.23 -38.11 -26.32
C SER A 24 -16.36 -37.89 -25.05
N GLN A 25 -15.09 -37.55 -25.21
CA GLN A 25 -14.19 -37.24 -24.10
C GLN A 25 -14.70 -35.99 -23.33
N TRP A 26 -15.03 -34.91 -24.06
CA TRP A 26 -15.56 -33.71 -23.43
C TRP A 26 -16.87 -33.98 -22.65
N THR A 27 -17.81 -34.66 -23.22
CA THR A 27 -19.11 -34.98 -22.59
C THR A 27 -18.92 -35.78 -21.29
N PHE A 28 -17.87 -36.61 -21.24
CA PHE A 28 -17.53 -37.37 -20.07
C PHE A 28 -16.83 -36.48 -19.03
N ASP A 29 -15.80 -35.74 -19.45
CA ASP A 29 -14.95 -34.94 -18.57
C ASP A 29 -15.69 -33.71 -17.98
N GLU A 30 -16.58 -33.04 -18.73
CA GLU A 30 -17.38 -31.95 -18.22
C GLU A 30 -18.06 -32.30 -16.87
N ARG A 31 -18.72 -33.46 -16.81
CA ARG A 31 -19.45 -33.89 -15.60
C ARG A 31 -18.52 -34.37 -14.50
N LEU A 32 -17.46 -35.04 -14.87
CA LEU A 32 -16.48 -35.62 -13.93
C LEU A 32 -15.66 -34.54 -13.26
N ILE A 33 -15.11 -33.60 -14.04
CA ILE A 33 -14.30 -32.47 -13.56
C ILE A 33 -15.16 -31.52 -12.72
N ALA A 34 -16.39 -31.23 -13.15
CA ALA A 34 -17.32 -30.39 -12.38
C ALA A 34 -17.53 -30.92 -10.96
N LYS A 35 -17.67 -32.24 -10.78
CA LYS A 35 -17.75 -32.87 -9.45
C LYS A 35 -16.44 -32.80 -8.68
N ALA A 36 -15.32 -32.98 -9.34
CA ALA A 36 -14.00 -32.91 -8.71
C ALA A 36 -13.71 -31.50 -8.18
N LEU A 37 -13.98 -30.46 -8.95
CA LEU A 37 -13.79 -29.07 -8.58
C LEU A 37 -14.61 -28.61 -7.35
N GLN A 38 -15.73 -29.28 -7.02
CA GLN A 38 -16.47 -28.99 -5.78
C GLN A 38 -15.61 -29.20 -4.53
N ASN A 39 -14.56 -30.05 -4.59
CA ASN A 39 -13.65 -30.29 -3.47
C ASN A 39 -12.65 -29.16 -3.25
N VAL A 40 -12.47 -28.25 -4.18
CA VAL A 40 -11.61 -27.07 -3.99
C VAL A 40 -12.02 -26.28 -2.74
N SER A 41 -13.31 -26.12 -2.51
CA SER A 41 -13.85 -25.40 -1.36
C SER A 41 -13.48 -26.00 0.02
N VAL A 42 -12.99 -27.23 0.08
CA VAL A 42 -12.57 -27.88 1.35
C VAL A 42 -11.40 -27.14 1.97
N TYR A 43 -10.39 -26.79 1.17
CA TYR A 43 -9.19 -26.10 1.63
C TYR A 43 -9.16 -24.62 1.28
N PHE A 44 -9.98 -24.17 0.32
CA PHE A 44 -10.07 -22.78 -0.13
C PHE A 44 -11.46 -22.15 0.13
N PRO A 45 -12.03 -22.25 1.35
CA PRO A 45 -13.39 -21.75 1.62
C PRO A 45 -13.50 -20.23 1.60
N HIS A 46 -12.40 -19.52 1.69
CA HIS A 46 -12.30 -18.06 1.72
C HIS A 46 -11.89 -17.45 0.38
N TYR A 47 -11.65 -18.29 -0.63
CA TYR A 47 -11.38 -17.83 -2.00
C TYR A 47 -12.67 -17.70 -2.81
N SER A 48 -12.56 -17.02 -3.95
CA SER A 48 -13.61 -17.06 -4.97
C SER A 48 -13.86 -18.50 -5.43
N ARG A 49 -15.04 -18.78 -5.96
CA ARG A 49 -15.36 -20.12 -6.48
C ARG A 49 -14.41 -20.50 -7.61
N HIS A 50 -13.82 -21.67 -7.49
CA HIS A 50 -13.08 -22.37 -8.54
C HIS A 50 -13.81 -23.68 -8.87
N ASP A 51 -15.12 -23.58 -9.04
CA ASP A 51 -16.01 -24.68 -9.40
C ASP A 51 -16.44 -24.57 -10.88
N GLU A 52 -17.35 -25.43 -11.30
CA GLU A 52 -17.92 -25.43 -12.65
C GLU A 52 -18.44 -24.07 -13.11
N SER A 53 -18.95 -23.24 -12.20
CA SER A 53 -19.48 -21.92 -12.55
C SER A 53 -18.39 -20.97 -13.06
N HIS A 54 -17.21 -21.03 -12.47
CA HIS A 54 -16.02 -20.30 -12.94
C HIS A 54 -15.58 -20.78 -14.33
N SER A 55 -15.40 -22.10 -14.48
CA SER A 55 -15.02 -22.69 -15.78
C SER A 55 -15.99 -22.30 -16.91
N ARG A 56 -17.29 -22.34 -16.64
CA ARG A 56 -18.30 -21.88 -17.59
C ARG A 56 -18.21 -20.39 -17.91
N GLN A 57 -17.91 -19.56 -16.93
CA GLN A 57 -17.80 -18.11 -17.14
C GLN A 57 -16.57 -17.76 -17.99
N ILE A 58 -15.47 -18.45 -17.79
CA ILE A 58 -14.29 -18.35 -18.67
C ILE A 58 -14.68 -18.62 -20.13
N LEU A 59 -15.40 -19.71 -20.38
CA LEU A 59 -15.86 -20.03 -21.75
C LEU A 59 -16.79 -18.95 -22.31
N VAL A 60 -17.69 -18.38 -21.50
CA VAL A 60 -18.55 -17.27 -21.93
C VAL A 60 -17.71 -16.06 -22.33
N HIS A 61 -16.67 -15.73 -21.58
CA HIS A 61 -15.79 -14.61 -21.95
C HIS A 61 -15.00 -14.91 -23.22
N ILE A 62 -14.49 -16.12 -23.39
CA ILE A 62 -13.82 -16.54 -24.63
C ILE A 62 -14.78 -16.45 -25.83
N GLU A 63 -16.01 -16.92 -25.70
CA GLU A 63 -17.04 -16.82 -26.75
C GLU A 63 -17.35 -15.36 -27.12
N ARG A 64 -17.39 -14.46 -26.11
CA ARG A 64 -17.61 -13.02 -26.33
C ARG A 64 -16.42 -12.37 -27.05
N LEU A 65 -15.19 -12.73 -26.68
CA LEU A 65 -13.98 -12.18 -27.32
C LEU A 65 -13.84 -12.65 -28.77
N LEU A 66 -14.14 -13.90 -29.05
CA LEU A 66 -14.04 -14.47 -30.40
C LEU A 66 -15.19 -14.02 -31.31
N GLY A 67 -16.39 -13.99 -30.77
CA GLY A 67 -17.61 -13.86 -31.57
C GLY A 67 -17.93 -15.11 -32.41
N PRO A 68 -19.13 -15.21 -32.94
CA PRO A 68 -19.59 -16.40 -33.66
C PRO A 68 -18.79 -16.73 -34.92
N ASP A 69 -18.32 -15.69 -35.62
CA ASP A 69 -17.57 -15.86 -36.86
C ASP A 69 -16.17 -16.48 -36.65
N ASN A 70 -15.50 -16.14 -35.56
CA ASN A 70 -14.19 -16.72 -35.22
C ASN A 70 -14.37 -18.10 -34.56
N ILE A 71 -15.40 -18.31 -33.77
CA ILE A 71 -15.71 -19.65 -33.25
C ILE A 71 -15.90 -20.65 -34.38
N ALA A 72 -16.61 -20.27 -35.46
CA ALA A 72 -16.81 -21.12 -36.63
C ALA A 72 -15.51 -21.47 -37.41
N LYS A 73 -14.42 -20.72 -37.19
CA LYS A 73 -13.09 -20.97 -37.80
C LYS A 73 -12.17 -21.84 -36.95
N LEU A 74 -12.52 -22.08 -35.68
CA LEU A 74 -11.72 -22.93 -34.82
C LEU A 74 -11.66 -24.35 -35.38
N SER A 75 -10.49 -24.99 -35.24
CA SER A 75 -10.42 -26.40 -35.48
C SER A 75 -11.18 -27.19 -34.41
N PRO A 76 -11.71 -28.40 -34.73
CA PRO A 76 -12.33 -29.26 -33.73
C PRO A 76 -11.42 -29.54 -32.53
N THR A 77 -10.12 -29.74 -32.78
CA THR A 77 -9.11 -29.95 -31.70
C THR A 77 -8.90 -28.70 -30.85
N ASP A 78 -8.87 -27.49 -31.46
CA ASP A 78 -8.77 -26.22 -30.70
C ASP A 78 -10.00 -26.01 -29.81
N THR A 79 -11.18 -26.29 -30.35
CA THR A 79 -12.40 -26.16 -29.57
C THR A 79 -12.42 -27.08 -28.36
N TRP A 80 -12.03 -28.36 -28.56
CA TRP A 80 -11.89 -29.31 -27.48
C TRP A 80 -10.86 -28.85 -26.45
N LEU A 81 -9.68 -28.40 -26.89
CA LEU A 81 -8.63 -27.88 -25.98
C LEU A 81 -9.11 -26.70 -25.15
N LEU A 82 -9.89 -25.77 -25.73
CA LEU A 82 -10.49 -24.64 -24.99
C LEU A 82 -11.45 -25.09 -23.91
N LEU A 83 -12.36 -26.03 -24.26
CA LEU A 83 -13.35 -26.56 -23.33
C LEU A 83 -12.66 -27.27 -22.13
N GLU A 84 -11.73 -28.18 -22.43
CA GLU A 84 -10.98 -28.90 -21.41
C GLU A 84 -10.11 -27.98 -20.57
N ALA A 85 -9.39 -27.03 -21.19
CA ALA A 85 -8.51 -26.11 -20.49
C ALA A 85 -9.28 -25.22 -19.51
N ALA A 86 -10.45 -24.71 -19.88
CA ALA A 86 -11.29 -23.92 -19.00
C ALA A 86 -11.76 -24.69 -17.75
N TYR A 87 -11.96 -26.00 -17.88
CA TYR A 87 -12.37 -26.85 -16.74
C TYR A 87 -11.21 -27.37 -15.91
N LEU A 88 -10.04 -27.55 -16.51
CA LEU A 88 -8.88 -28.22 -15.88
C LEU A 88 -7.81 -27.27 -15.36
N HIS A 89 -7.82 -25.97 -15.69
CA HIS A 89 -6.73 -25.07 -15.31
C HIS A 89 -6.50 -25.01 -13.79
N ASP A 90 -7.59 -25.07 -13.01
CA ASP A 90 -7.59 -25.04 -11.55
C ASP A 90 -7.63 -26.41 -10.89
N ILE A 91 -7.53 -27.51 -11.65
CA ILE A 91 -7.60 -28.87 -11.09
C ILE A 91 -6.49 -29.12 -10.04
N GLY A 92 -5.38 -28.38 -10.14
CA GLY A 92 -4.29 -28.39 -9.21
C GLY A 92 -4.63 -27.88 -7.81
N MET A 93 -5.76 -27.21 -7.61
CA MET A 93 -6.30 -26.79 -6.32
C MET A 93 -6.96 -27.93 -5.54
N ILE A 94 -7.18 -29.10 -6.16
CA ILE A 94 -7.66 -30.30 -5.47
C ILE A 94 -6.49 -30.93 -4.71
N ILE A 95 -6.64 -31.10 -3.40
CA ILE A 95 -5.61 -31.59 -2.50
C ILE A 95 -6.13 -32.87 -1.85
N SER A 96 -5.38 -33.97 -1.94
CA SER A 96 -5.67 -35.22 -1.24
C SER A 96 -4.97 -35.27 0.12
N ASP A 97 -5.46 -36.11 1.04
CA ASP A 97 -4.83 -36.32 2.33
C ASP A 97 -3.41 -36.91 2.19
N ASP A 98 -3.17 -37.73 1.18
CA ASP A 98 -1.85 -38.31 0.93
C ASP A 98 -0.88 -37.22 0.46
N GLN A 99 -1.29 -36.30 -0.39
CA GLN A 99 -0.49 -35.16 -0.79
C GLN A 99 -0.11 -34.27 0.41
N LEU A 100 -1.07 -34.01 1.32
CA LEU A 100 -0.78 -33.23 2.54
C LEU A 100 0.27 -33.91 3.42
N LYS A 101 0.29 -35.26 3.48
CA LYS A 101 1.31 -35.99 4.22
C LYS A 101 2.68 -35.90 3.55
N GLU A 102 2.72 -35.98 2.24
CA GLU A 102 3.97 -35.89 1.45
C GLU A 102 4.57 -34.50 1.54
N ASP A 103 3.74 -33.46 1.43
CA ASP A 103 4.17 -32.05 1.44
C ASP A 103 4.36 -31.47 2.86
N TYR A 104 4.13 -32.25 3.90
CA TYR A 104 4.15 -31.80 5.29
C TYR A 104 5.40 -30.98 5.67
N ASP A 105 6.60 -31.46 5.33
CA ASP A 105 7.85 -30.77 5.62
C ASP A 105 8.03 -29.50 4.80
N ALA A 106 7.48 -29.46 3.58
CA ALA A 106 7.48 -28.26 2.73
C ALA A 106 6.52 -27.18 3.28
N ILE A 107 5.31 -27.59 3.71
CA ILE A 107 4.33 -26.71 4.37
C ILE A 107 4.95 -26.12 5.65
N LYS A 108 5.61 -26.93 6.46
CA LYS A 108 6.31 -26.48 7.66
C LYS A 108 7.36 -25.41 7.35
N LYS A 109 8.20 -25.62 6.34
CA LYS A 109 9.21 -24.64 5.90
C LYS A 109 8.57 -23.35 5.38
N HIS A 110 7.43 -23.46 4.70
CA HIS A 110 6.66 -22.28 4.25
C HIS A 110 6.21 -21.43 5.43
N VAL A 111 5.62 -22.05 6.45
CA VAL A 111 5.23 -21.36 7.70
C VAL A 111 6.42 -20.77 8.44
N GLU A 112 7.55 -21.48 8.49
CA GLU A 112 8.78 -20.97 9.12
C GLU A 112 9.35 -19.74 8.40
N LYS A 113 9.25 -19.66 7.08
CA LYS A 113 9.63 -18.47 6.30
C LYS A 113 8.68 -17.28 6.55
N ALA A 114 7.40 -17.55 6.70
CA ALA A 114 6.39 -16.55 7.03
C ALA A 114 6.54 -15.95 8.46
N ARG A 115 7.45 -16.51 9.27
CA ARG A 115 7.75 -16.03 10.64
C ARG A 115 8.12 -14.56 10.75
N HIS A 116 8.58 -13.93 9.70
CA HIS A 116 8.94 -12.51 9.68
C HIS A 116 7.77 -11.56 9.38
N SER A 117 6.61 -12.09 9.00
CA SER A 117 5.38 -11.32 8.80
C SER A 117 4.23 -11.88 9.62
N THR A 118 4.01 -11.31 10.80
CA THR A 118 2.74 -11.26 11.54
C THR A 118 1.88 -12.53 11.57
N ASN A 119 2.04 -13.43 12.55
CA ASN A 119 0.95 -14.10 13.28
C ASN A 119 1.53 -15.15 14.24
N GLY A 120 1.81 -14.74 15.49
CA GLY A 120 2.24 -15.62 16.56
C GLY A 120 1.28 -16.80 16.80
N ASP A 121 -0.01 -16.59 16.53
CA ASP A 121 -1.07 -17.58 16.68
C ASP A 121 -0.96 -18.75 15.70
N VAL A 122 -0.67 -18.50 14.44
CA VAL A 122 -0.50 -19.53 13.39
C VAL A 122 0.65 -20.45 13.75
N LEU A 123 1.76 -19.90 14.20
CA LEU A 123 2.94 -20.65 14.60
C LEU A 123 2.72 -21.49 15.86
N THR A 124 1.95 -20.96 16.81
CA THR A 124 1.60 -21.67 18.02
C THR A 124 0.78 -22.90 17.70
N VAL A 125 -0.23 -22.78 16.81
CA VAL A 125 -1.04 -23.92 16.33
C VAL A 125 -0.18 -24.95 15.61
N MET A 126 0.66 -24.51 14.67
CA MET A 126 1.53 -25.42 13.92
C MET A 126 2.52 -26.15 14.83
N ASN A 127 3.17 -25.45 15.75
CA ASN A 127 4.08 -26.09 16.71
C ASN A 127 3.36 -27.08 17.63
N ALA A 128 2.12 -26.78 18.06
CA ALA A 128 1.31 -27.69 18.86
C ALA A 128 0.91 -28.95 18.06
N LEU A 129 0.53 -28.80 16.80
CA LEU A 129 0.23 -29.89 15.89
C LEU A 129 1.48 -30.74 15.61
N LEU A 130 2.64 -30.13 15.43
CA LEU A 130 3.92 -30.78 15.17
C LEU A 130 4.50 -31.53 16.38
N ALA A 131 4.25 -31.01 17.59
CA ALA A 131 4.72 -31.65 18.82
C ALA A 131 3.92 -32.89 19.20
N SER A 132 2.76 -33.13 18.59
CA SER A 132 1.86 -34.23 18.95
C SER A 132 2.06 -35.45 18.07
N LYS A 133 3.01 -36.31 18.40
CA LYS A 133 3.19 -37.57 17.67
C LYS A 133 2.08 -38.62 17.85
N GLU A 134 1.25 -38.55 18.90
CA GLU A 134 0.25 -39.61 19.20
C GLU A 134 -0.90 -39.14 20.15
N LYS A 135 -1.43 -37.95 20.03
CA LYS A 135 -2.44 -37.49 20.99
C LYS A 135 -3.78 -37.16 20.33
N THR A 136 -4.87 -37.41 21.05
CA THR A 136 -6.23 -37.02 20.64
C THR A 136 -6.35 -35.49 20.42
N ALA A 137 -7.19 -35.07 19.49
CA ALA A 137 -7.40 -33.66 19.17
C ALA A 137 -7.58 -32.77 20.41
N SER A 138 -8.29 -33.24 21.43
CA SER A 138 -8.50 -32.56 22.71
C SER A 138 -7.20 -32.25 23.47
N SER A 139 -6.18 -33.12 23.39
CA SER A 139 -4.92 -32.92 24.09
C SER A 139 -3.94 -31.99 23.33
N ILE A 140 -4.11 -31.88 22.03
CA ILE A 140 -3.32 -30.94 21.19
C ILE A 140 -3.73 -29.50 21.51
N PHE A 141 -5.02 -29.24 21.65
CA PHE A 141 -5.54 -27.90 21.88
C PHE A 141 -5.56 -27.47 23.37
N ALA A 142 -5.31 -28.38 24.32
CA ALA A 142 -5.28 -28.05 25.75
C ALA A 142 -4.16 -27.06 26.16
N ASN A 143 -3.12 -26.91 25.33
CA ASN A 143 -1.97 -26.03 25.60
C ASN A 143 -1.87 -24.85 24.62
N VAL A 144 -2.93 -24.57 23.85
CA VAL A 144 -2.97 -23.49 22.88
C VAL A 144 -4.11 -22.56 23.23
N ASP A 145 -3.83 -21.30 23.37
CA ASP A 145 -4.79 -20.26 23.78
C ASP A 145 -5.78 -19.86 22.65
N ILE A 146 -6.08 -20.82 21.76
CA ILE A 146 -6.93 -20.63 20.59
C ILE A 146 -8.02 -21.71 20.59
N SER A 147 -9.26 -21.33 20.26
CA SER A 147 -10.34 -22.31 20.15
C SER A 147 -10.05 -23.35 19.04
N PRO A 148 -10.46 -24.62 19.18
CA PRO A 148 -10.26 -25.66 18.17
C PRO A 148 -10.80 -25.27 16.78
N PHE A 149 -11.91 -24.52 16.72
CA PHE A 149 -12.50 -24.05 15.48
C PHE A 149 -11.62 -22.99 14.79
N GLN A 150 -11.01 -22.12 15.55
CA GLN A 150 -10.06 -21.12 15.05
C GLN A 150 -8.79 -21.77 14.53
N ALA A 151 -8.28 -22.80 15.22
CA ALA A 151 -7.13 -23.58 14.78
C ALA A 151 -7.38 -24.28 13.45
N VAL A 152 -8.55 -24.90 13.27
CA VAL A 152 -8.93 -25.53 11.98
C VAL A 152 -9.01 -24.49 10.87
N LYS A 153 -9.52 -23.30 11.15
CA LYS A 153 -9.58 -22.20 10.18
C LYS A 153 -8.18 -21.77 9.74
N LEU A 154 -7.30 -21.49 10.68
CA LEU A 154 -5.91 -21.08 10.42
C LEU A 154 -5.14 -22.15 9.65
N LEU A 155 -5.35 -23.45 9.97
CA LEU A 155 -4.72 -24.55 9.23
C LEU A 155 -5.17 -24.58 7.77
N ARG A 156 -6.45 -24.36 7.48
CA ARG A 156 -6.95 -24.28 6.11
C ARG A 156 -6.36 -23.08 5.35
N GLU A 157 -6.25 -21.93 6.00
CA GLU A 157 -5.63 -20.73 5.42
C GLU A 157 -4.16 -20.99 5.05
N ILE A 158 -3.39 -21.65 5.91
CA ILE A 158 -2.00 -22.05 5.64
C ILE A 158 -1.91 -22.99 4.45
N ILE A 159 -2.73 -24.05 4.42
CA ILE A 159 -2.76 -25.01 3.32
C ILE A 159 -3.12 -24.29 2.02
N ALA A 160 -4.13 -23.44 2.04
CA ALA A 160 -4.54 -22.67 0.88
C ALA A 160 -3.41 -21.77 0.36
N ASP A 161 -2.72 -21.04 1.24
CA ASP A 161 -1.62 -20.16 0.87
C ASP A 161 -0.43 -20.92 0.28
N PHE A 162 -0.10 -22.07 0.85
CA PHE A 162 0.98 -22.93 0.34
C PHE A 162 0.68 -23.46 -1.07
N TYR A 163 -0.52 -23.97 -1.33
CA TYR A 163 -0.86 -24.57 -2.63
C TYR A 163 -1.29 -23.57 -3.69
N ARG A 164 -1.71 -22.36 -3.31
CA ARG A 164 -2.17 -21.35 -4.25
C ARG A 164 -1.16 -21.04 -5.35
N THR A 165 0.11 -20.91 -4.99
CA THR A 165 1.17 -20.60 -5.96
C THR A 165 1.63 -21.80 -6.77
N GLN A 166 1.27 -23.01 -6.35
CA GLN A 166 1.72 -24.26 -6.97
C GLN A 166 0.65 -24.92 -7.84
N HIS A 167 -0.62 -24.44 -7.80
CA HIS A 167 -1.71 -25.11 -8.50
C HIS A 167 -1.49 -25.22 -10.03
N PRO A 168 -0.81 -24.28 -10.74
CA PRO A 168 -0.56 -24.44 -12.15
C PRO A 168 0.37 -25.61 -12.45
N ASP A 169 1.48 -25.74 -11.72
CA ASP A 169 2.42 -26.86 -11.87
C ASP A 169 1.76 -28.20 -11.50
N ARG A 170 0.91 -28.19 -10.48
CA ARG A 170 0.12 -29.38 -10.08
C ARG A 170 -0.87 -29.77 -11.17
N ALA A 171 -1.53 -28.81 -11.82
CA ALA A 171 -2.40 -29.10 -12.95
C ALA A 171 -1.65 -29.83 -14.07
N ASN A 172 -0.40 -29.44 -14.36
CA ASN A 172 0.44 -30.10 -15.35
C ASN A 172 0.77 -31.58 -15.00
N LYS A 173 0.84 -31.93 -13.70
CA LYS A 173 1.04 -33.31 -13.24
C LYS A 173 -0.27 -34.11 -13.29
N ILE A 174 -1.36 -33.53 -12.78
CA ILE A 174 -2.66 -34.19 -12.64
C ILE A 174 -3.28 -34.50 -14.02
N ILE A 175 -3.24 -33.55 -14.95
CA ILE A 175 -3.93 -33.67 -16.23
C ILE A 175 -3.48 -34.88 -17.05
N PRO A 176 -2.21 -35.25 -17.17
CA PRO A 176 -1.82 -36.48 -17.86
C PRO A 176 -2.21 -37.79 -17.12
N ASN A 177 -2.17 -37.77 -15.78
CA ASN A 177 -2.39 -38.97 -14.96
C ASN A 177 -3.39 -38.72 -13.82
N PRO A 178 -4.65 -38.33 -14.10
CA PRO A 178 -5.59 -37.90 -13.06
C PRO A 178 -6.03 -38.98 -12.10
N PHE A 179 -5.97 -40.27 -12.50
CA PHE A 179 -6.31 -41.37 -11.62
C PHE A 179 -5.26 -41.56 -10.51
N ASP A 180 -4.00 -41.56 -10.88
CA ASP A 180 -2.91 -41.76 -9.91
C ASP A 180 -2.76 -40.57 -8.96
N GLU A 181 -2.99 -39.35 -9.45
CA GLU A 181 -2.76 -38.14 -8.67
C GLU A 181 -3.94 -37.79 -7.75
N ILE A 182 -5.19 -37.91 -8.22
CA ILE A 182 -6.39 -37.49 -7.49
C ILE A 182 -7.56 -38.51 -7.54
N GLY A 183 -7.34 -39.70 -8.04
CA GLY A 183 -8.36 -40.73 -8.14
C GLY A 183 -9.45 -40.47 -9.20
N LEU A 184 -9.20 -39.54 -10.13
CA LEU A 184 -10.16 -39.18 -11.18
C LEU A 184 -10.11 -40.16 -12.35
N ASN A 185 -11.13 -40.99 -12.50
CA ASN A 185 -11.19 -42.01 -13.55
C ASN A 185 -11.86 -41.44 -14.83
N SER A 186 -11.04 -41.17 -15.85
CA SER A 186 -11.48 -40.71 -17.17
C SER A 186 -10.95 -41.65 -18.25
N PRO A 187 -11.74 -41.90 -19.34
CA PRO A 187 -11.38 -42.85 -20.41
C PRO A 187 -10.32 -42.31 -21.39
N ARG A 188 -9.40 -41.50 -20.96
CA ARG A 188 -8.48 -40.69 -21.77
C ARG A 188 -7.71 -41.46 -22.84
N ASN A 189 -6.91 -42.45 -22.40
CA ASN A 189 -6.04 -43.20 -23.30
C ASN A 189 -6.79 -44.20 -24.20
N GLU A 190 -8.06 -44.42 -23.93
CA GLU A 190 -8.92 -45.27 -24.77
C GLU A 190 -9.52 -44.44 -25.94
N LEU A 191 -9.74 -43.13 -25.74
CA LEU A 191 -10.40 -42.27 -26.74
C LEU A 191 -9.41 -41.42 -27.50
N LEU A 192 -8.42 -40.85 -26.84
CA LEU A 192 -7.52 -39.85 -27.40
C LEU A 192 -6.04 -40.18 -27.08
N PRO A 193 -5.09 -39.84 -27.96
CA PRO A 193 -3.67 -40.03 -27.70
C PRO A 193 -3.18 -39.22 -26.50
N ALA A 194 -2.32 -39.84 -25.64
CA ALA A 194 -1.77 -39.24 -24.43
C ALA A 194 -1.07 -37.87 -24.64
N ARG A 195 -0.56 -37.63 -25.85
CA ARG A 195 0.08 -36.34 -26.20
C ARG A 195 -0.84 -35.13 -26.03
N PHE A 196 -2.16 -35.31 -26.21
CA PHE A 196 -3.13 -34.22 -26.04
C PHE A 196 -3.26 -33.83 -24.57
N PHE A 197 -3.29 -34.79 -23.66
CA PHE A 197 -3.37 -34.52 -22.23
C PHE A 197 -2.05 -33.92 -21.68
N SER A 198 -0.91 -34.34 -22.22
CA SER A 198 0.37 -33.72 -21.87
C SER A 198 0.46 -32.27 -22.40
N LEU A 199 -0.13 -32.00 -23.58
CA LEU A 199 -0.22 -30.65 -24.13
C LEU A 199 -1.18 -29.77 -23.30
N LEU A 200 -2.36 -30.30 -22.96
CA LEU A 200 -3.37 -29.67 -22.15
C LEU A 200 -2.84 -29.31 -20.74
N GLY A 201 -2.06 -30.21 -20.13
CA GLY A 201 -1.37 -29.96 -18.87
C GLY A 201 -0.46 -28.74 -18.94
N LYS A 202 0.31 -28.57 -20.02
CA LYS A 202 1.17 -27.39 -20.22
C LYS A 202 0.36 -26.12 -20.45
N ILE A 203 -0.72 -26.19 -21.26
CA ILE A 203 -1.63 -25.05 -21.47
C ILE A 203 -2.20 -24.57 -20.15
N CYS A 204 -2.69 -25.50 -19.33
CA CYS A 204 -3.24 -25.19 -18.02
C CYS A 204 -2.16 -24.66 -17.06
N ALA A 205 -0.95 -25.22 -17.05
CA ALA A 205 0.13 -24.70 -16.20
C ALA A 205 0.50 -23.26 -16.53
N TYR A 206 0.53 -22.91 -17.81
CA TYR A 206 1.00 -21.59 -18.24
C TYR A 206 -0.05 -20.47 -18.09
N HIS A 207 -1.26 -20.77 -17.59
CA HIS A 207 -2.21 -19.72 -17.24
C HIS A 207 -1.70 -18.83 -16.08
N GLY A 208 -0.95 -19.41 -15.12
CA GLY A 208 -0.37 -18.70 -13.98
C GLY A 208 1.08 -18.23 -14.19
N ASP A 209 1.68 -18.52 -15.34
CA ASP A 209 3.09 -18.24 -15.64
C ASP A 209 3.30 -16.92 -16.39
N SER A 210 4.56 -16.53 -16.62
CA SER A 210 4.90 -15.37 -17.44
C SER A 210 4.44 -15.55 -18.88
N PHE A 211 4.17 -14.43 -19.57
CA PHE A 211 3.80 -14.47 -20.99
C PHE A 211 4.87 -15.13 -21.88
N ASP A 212 6.16 -14.97 -21.54
CA ASP A 212 7.25 -15.62 -22.26
C ASP A 212 7.16 -17.14 -22.25
N LYS A 213 6.70 -17.73 -21.13
CA LYS A 213 6.43 -19.17 -21.03
C LYS A 213 5.32 -19.63 -21.97
N VAL A 214 4.26 -18.85 -22.10
CA VAL A 214 3.19 -19.14 -23.07
C VAL A 214 3.76 -19.17 -24.49
N MET A 215 4.70 -18.29 -24.81
CA MET A 215 5.35 -18.22 -26.13
C MET A 215 6.30 -19.40 -26.41
N GLU A 216 6.67 -20.21 -25.41
CA GLU A 216 7.38 -21.48 -25.60
C GLU A 216 6.47 -22.59 -26.18
N LEU A 217 5.14 -22.48 -26.03
CA LEU A 217 4.21 -23.40 -26.66
C LEU A 217 4.32 -23.35 -28.19
N PRO A 218 4.14 -24.45 -28.90
CA PRO A 218 4.12 -24.44 -30.36
C PRO A 218 2.96 -23.58 -30.88
N LYS A 219 3.20 -22.82 -31.95
CA LYS A 219 2.15 -22.07 -32.62
C LYS A 219 1.09 -23.00 -33.20
N GLN A 220 1.54 -24.10 -33.84
CA GLN A 220 0.73 -25.09 -34.52
C GLN A 220 1.28 -26.48 -34.26
N GLN A 221 0.39 -27.43 -34.09
CA GLN A 221 0.70 -28.85 -33.90
C GLN A 221 -0.40 -29.70 -34.53
N VAL A 222 -0.06 -30.92 -34.90
CA VAL A 222 -1.04 -31.86 -35.48
C VAL A 222 -2.16 -32.18 -34.48
N GLY A 223 -3.39 -31.95 -34.87
CA GLY A 223 -4.62 -32.26 -34.15
C GLY A 223 -5.10 -33.70 -34.34
N ILE A 224 -6.41 -33.90 -34.46
CA ILE A 224 -7.06 -35.17 -34.78
C ILE A 224 -7.35 -35.24 -36.30
N GLY A 225 -7.07 -36.38 -36.91
CA GLY A 225 -7.28 -36.55 -38.34
C GLY A 225 -6.35 -35.66 -39.17
N THR A 226 -6.95 -34.80 -40.00
CA THR A 226 -6.20 -33.81 -40.84
C THR A 226 -6.21 -32.41 -40.23
N ASP A 227 -6.66 -32.29 -39.02
CA ASP A 227 -6.85 -31.07 -38.26
C ASP A 227 -5.49 -30.61 -37.64
N ASP A 228 -5.37 -29.33 -37.42
CA ASP A 228 -4.26 -28.73 -36.68
C ASP A 228 -4.79 -28.11 -35.39
N CYS A 229 -3.97 -28.09 -34.33
CA CYS A 229 -4.27 -27.37 -33.10
C CYS A 229 -3.24 -26.28 -32.82
N HIS A 230 -3.68 -25.25 -32.09
CA HIS A 230 -2.91 -24.02 -31.86
C HIS A 230 -2.71 -23.75 -30.36
N PRO A 231 -1.84 -24.52 -29.67
CA PRO A 231 -1.71 -24.49 -28.20
C PRO A 231 -1.44 -23.11 -27.60
N ARG A 232 -0.62 -22.33 -28.29
CA ARG A 232 -0.30 -20.94 -27.87
C ARG A 232 -1.55 -20.05 -27.87
N PHE A 233 -2.37 -20.18 -28.91
CA PHE A 233 -3.62 -19.44 -29.03
C PHE A 233 -4.62 -19.82 -27.93
N ILE A 234 -4.75 -21.11 -27.67
CA ILE A 234 -5.62 -21.65 -26.61
C ILE A 234 -5.18 -21.14 -25.23
N ALA A 235 -3.90 -21.19 -24.92
CA ALA A 235 -3.37 -20.67 -23.64
C ALA A 235 -3.60 -19.15 -23.50
N CYS A 236 -3.44 -18.38 -24.56
CA CYS A 236 -3.71 -16.93 -24.56
C CYS A 236 -5.20 -16.63 -24.31
N LEU A 237 -6.10 -17.36 -24.94
CA LEU A 237 -7.54 -17.20 -24.73
C LEU A 237 -7.95 -17.61 -23.31
N LEU A 238 -7.39 -18.69 -22.77
CA LEU A 238 -7.64 -19.13 -21.39
C LEU A 238 -7.26 -18.02 -20.40
N ARG A 239 -6.07 -17.44 -20.52
CA ARG A 239 -5.57 -16.37 -19.66
C ARG A 239 -6.48 -15.13 -19.69
N LEU A 240 -6.95 -14.74 -20.87
CA LEU A 240 -7.89 -13.61 -21.00
C LEU A 240 -9.25 -13.96 -20.42
N GLY A 241 -9.76 -15.16 -20.67
CA GLY A 241 -11.04 -15.61 -20.12
C GLY A 241 -11.04 -15.63 -18.59
N ASP A 242 -9.97 -16.10 -17.98
CA ASP A 242 -9.80 -16.12 -16.52
C ASP A 242 -9.69 -14.70 -15.94
N LEU A 243 -8.87 -13.81 -16.52
CA LEU A 243 -8.76 -12.41 -16.09
C LEU A 243 -10.07 -11.62 -16.21
N LEU A 244 -10.92 -11.97 -17.16
CA LEU A 244 -12.22 -11.33 -17.39
C LEU A 244 -13.34 -11.85 -16.46
N ASP A 245 -13.12 -12.94 -15.72
CA ASP A 245 -14.12 -13.44 -14.79
C ASP A 245 -14.16 -12.62 -13.50
N LEU A 246 -14.80 -11.47 -13.61
CA LEU A 246 -15.03 -10.49 -12.53
C LEU A 246 -16.47 -10.53 -12.00
N ASP A 247 -17.21 -11.61 -12.26
CA ASP A 247 -18.60 -11.77 -11.84
C ASP A 247 -18.69 -11.86 -10.30
N ASP A 248 -19.69 -11.17 -9.72
CA ASP A 248 -19.97 -11.19 -8.27
C ASP A 248 -20.46 -12.57 -7.78
N ASN A 249 -21.01 -13.39 -8.68
CA ASN A 249 -21.42 -14.76 -8.39
C ASN A 249 -20.26 -15.69 -7.98
N ARG A 250 -19.01 -15.27 -8.17
CA ARG A 250 -17.83 -16.00 -7.65
C ARG A 250 -17.82 -16.12 -6.13
N PHE A 251 -18.62 -15.33 -5.41
CA PHE A 251 -18.72 -15.37 -3.95
C PHE A 251 -20.14 -15.79 -3.51
N CYS A 252 -20.30 -17.06 -3.17
CA CYS A 252 -21.57 -17.56 -2.67
C CYS A 252 -21.87 -17.07 -1.25
N PRO A 253 -23.02 -16.44 -0.98
CA PRO A 253 -23.39 -15.97 0.36
C PRO A 253 -23.37 -17.08 1.43
N VAL A 254 -23.68 -18.33 1.05
CA VAL A 254 -23.63 -19.47 1.97
C VAL A 254 -22.20 -19.81 2.32
N MET A 255 -21.29 -19.85 1.34
CA MET A 255 -19.87 -20.08 1.59
C MET A 255 -19.28 -18.98 2.49
N MET A 256 -19.66 -17.72 2.28
CA MET A 256 -19.23 -16.61 3.12
C MET A 256 -19.66 -16.77 4.58
N LYS A 257 -20.89 -17.25 4.81
CA LYS A 257 -21.34 -17.58 6.18
C LYS A 257 -20.54 -18.72 6.81
N VAL A 258 -20.17 -19.72 6.03
CA VAL A 258 -19.39 -20.89 6.51
C VAL A 258 -17.93 -20.47 6.77
N ALA A 259 -17.34 -19.67 5.90
CA ALA A 259 -15.97 -19.16 6.05
C ALA A 259 -15.82 -18.19 7.24
N GLY A 260 -16.91 -17.47 7.60
CA GLY A 260 -16.90 -16.48 8.67
C GLY A 260 -16.15 -15.21 8.27
N LYS A 261 -15.34 -14.64 9.18
CA LYS A 261 -14.51 -13.47 8.89
C LYS A 261 -13.43 -13.87 7.87
N LEU A 262 -13.40 -13.18 6.74
CA LEU A 262 -12.39 -13.41 5.69
C LEU A 262 -11.06 -12.77 6.09
N PRO A 263 -9.92 -13.33 5.63
CA PRO A 263 -8.66 -12.59 5.59
C PRO A 263 -8.80 -11.30 4.76
N GLU A 264 -8.02 -10.27 5.11
CA GLU A 264 -8.13 -8.94 4.48
C GLU A 264 -8.00 -8.97 2.96
N LEU A 265 -7.00 -9.69 2.45
CA LEU A 265 -6.81 -9.86 1.00
C LEU A 265 -8.00 -10.55 0.32
N SER A 266 -8.58 -11.57 0.96
CA SER A 266 -9.76 -12.27 0.42
C SER A 266 -10.99 -11.38 0.45
N GLU A 267 -11.14 -10.53 1.47
CA GLU A 267 -12.22 -9.55 1.55
C GLU A 267 -12.05 -8.46 0.49
N ALA A 268 -10.85 -7.91 0.30
CA ALA A 268 -10.55 -6.95 -0.74
C ALA A 268 -10.83 -7.53 -2.14
N HIS A 269 -10.45 -8.79 -2.36
CA HIS A 269 -10.75 -9.51 -3.61
C HIS A 269 -12.25 -9.69 -3.81
N ARG A 270 -13.00 -10.03 -2.77
CA ARG A 270 -14.48 -10.10 -2.82
C ARG A 270 -15.10 -8.74 -3.15
N GLN A 271 -14.67 -7.70 -2.47
CA GLN A 271 -15.17 -6.34 -2.71
C GLN A 271 -14.85 -5.85 -4.12
N LYS A 272 -13.72 -6.24 -4.70
CA LYS A 272 -13.37 -5.98 -6.10
C LYS A 272 -14.47 -6.50 -7.05
N HIS A 273 -14.94 -7.75 -6.88
CA HIS A 273 -16.01 -8.30 -7.71
C HIS A 273 -17.34 -7.56 -7.51
N LEU A 274 -17.69 -7.21 -6.27
CA LEU A 274 -18.90 -6.45 -5.96
C LEU A 274 -18.84 -4.99 -6.44
N ALA A 275 -17.66 -4.45 -6.65
CA ALA A 275 -17.43 -3.08 -7.08
C ALA A 275 -17.72 -2.85 -8.57
N ILE A 276 -17.78 -3.88 -9.39
CA ILE A 276 -18.01 -3.76 -10.83
C ILE A 276 -19.41 -3.15 -11.10
N ARG A 277 -19.42 -2.01 -11.81
CA ARG A 277 -20.64 -1.30 -12.19
C ARG A 277 -20.93 -1.39 -13.68
N HIS A 278 -19.91 -1.43 -14.50
CA HIS A 278 -20.01 -1.60 -15.93
C HIS A 278 -19.01 -2.66 -16.39
N PHE A 279 -19.48 -3.57 -17.24
CA PHE A 279 -18.64 -4.62 -17.83
C PHE A 279 -19.03 -4.84 -19.28
N ARG A 280 -18.12 -4.64 -20.19
CA ARG A 280 -18.25 -4.93 -21.61
C ARG A 280 -17.03 -5.70 -22.07
N ALA A 281 -17.22 -6.86 -22.65
CA ALA A 281 -16.19 -7.62 -23.36
C ALA A 281 -16.84 -8.21 -24.61
N ASP A 282 -16.39 -7.78 -25.78
CA ASP A 282 -16.85 -8.22 -27.10
C ASP A 282 -15.65 -8.26 -28.08
N PRO A 283 -15.81 -8.68 -29.35
CA PRO A 283 -14.70 -8.77 -30.29
C PRO A 283 -14.01 -7.43 -30.59
N ASP A 284 -14.66 -6.31 -30.32
CA ASP A 284 -14.15 -4.97 -30.65
C ASP A 284 -13.46 -4.31 -29.45
N ARG A 285 -14.01 -4.52 -28.23
CA ARG A 285 -13.65 -3.71 -27.07
C ARG A 285 -13.82 -4.41 -25.72
N ILE A 286 -12.90 -4.11 -24.80
CA ILE A 286 -13.00 -4.43 -23.37
C ILE A 286 -13.08 -3.13 -22.59
N GLU A 287 -14.17 -2.94 -21.81
CA GLU A 287 -14.41 -1.78 -20.95
C GLU A 287 -14.95 -2.25 -19.61
N ILE A 288 -14.34 -1.78 -18.51
CA ILE A 288 -14.76 -2.16 -17.15
C ILE A 288 -14.68 -0.93 -16.28
N GLU A 289 -15.76 -0.68 -15.52
CA GLU A 289 -15.81 0.39 -14.53
C GLU A 289 -16.21 -0.19 -13.18
N ALA A 290 -15.46 0.20 -12.14
CA ALA A 290 -15.65 -0.25 -10.77
C ALA A 290 -15.77 0.94 -9.81
N GLU A 291 -16.67 0.83 -8.82
CA GLU A 291 -16.81 1.75 -7.71
C GLU A 291 -16.47 1.03 -6.41
N CYS A 292 -15.26 1.20 -5.93
CA CYS A 292 -14.72 0.48 -4.78
C CYS A 292 -15.14 1.14 -3.47
N PRO A 293 -15.67 0.38 -2.50
CA PRO A 293 -16.15 0.93 -1.24
C PRO A 293 -15.03 1.39 -0.30
N ASP A 294 -13.86 0.77 -0.39
CA ASP A 294 -12.70 1.00 0.45
C ASP A 294 -11.40 0.97 -0.36
N TYR A 295 -10.32 1.36 0.30
CA TYR A 295 -9.01 1.49 -0.32
C TYR A 295 -8.41 0.14 -0.74
N GLU A 296 -8.56 -0.90 0.08
CA GLU A 296 -8.02 -2.23 -0.17
C GLU A 296 -8.63 -2.83 -1.45
N SER A 297 -9.95 -2.71 -1.61
CA SER A 297 -10.64 -3.14 -2.83
C SER A 297 -10.27 -2.29 -4.05
N TYR A 298 -10.03 -0.98 -3.86
CA TYR A 298 -9.56 -0.10 -4.93
C TYR A 298 -8.18 -0.53 -5.45
N ILE A 299 -7.23 -0.81 -4.55
CA ILE A 299 -5.88 -1.28 -4.90
C ILE A 299 -5.96 -2.62 -5.62
N GLU A 300 -6.72 -3.57 -5.09
CA GLU A 300 -6.86 -4.89 -5.71
C GLU A 300 -7.51 -4.80 -7.11
N THR A 301 -8.50 -3.93 -7.28
CA THR A 301 -9.14 -3.66 -8.57
C THR A 301 -8.16 -3.04 -9.56
N THR A 302 -7.42 -2.01 -9.14
CA THR A 302 -6.44 -1.32 -10.00
C THR A 302 -5.31 -2.25 -10.42
N LYS A 303 -4.83 -3.11 -9.52
CA LYS A 303 -3.83 -4.14 -9.78
C LYS A 303 -4.34 -5.15 -10.82
N TRP A 304 -5.57 -5.61 -10.66
CA TRP A 304 -6.21 -6.53 -11.59
C TRP A 304 -6.38 -5.91 -12.99
N PHE A 305 -6.80 -4.66 -13.06
CA PHE A 305 -6.88 -3.92 -14.34
C PHE A 305 -5.52 -3.72 -14.98
N GLY A 306 -4.46 -3.55 -14.17
CA GLY A 306 -3.07 -3.56 -14.63
C GLY A 306 -2.71 -4.88 -15.32
N TRP A 307 -2.97 -6.02 -14.67
CA TRP A 307 -2.72 -7.35 -15.22
C TRP A 307 -3.48 -7.59 -16.53
N LEU A 308 -4.77 -7.24 -16.58
CA LEU A 308 -5.55 -7.36 -17.80
C LEU A 308 -4.99 -6.51 -18.95
N ARG A 309 -4.59 -5.28 -18.65
CA ARG A 309 -4.00 -4.36 -19.63
C ARG A 309 -2.66 -4.87 -20.15
N ASP A 310 -1.80 -5.35 -19.26
CA ASP A 310 -0.50 -5.91 -19.61
C ASP A 310 -0.64 -7.21 -20.42
N GLU A 311 -1.57 -8.08 -20.05
CA GLU A 311 -1.83 -9.32 -20.78
C GLU A 311 -2.31 -9.03 -22.21
N VAL A 312 -3.30 -8.15 -22.41
CA VAL A 312 -3.78 -7.77 -23.75
C VAL A 312 -2.65 -7.11 -24.56
N LYS A 313 -1.85 -6.22 -23.94
CA LYS A 313 -0.70 -5.58 -24.59
C LYS A 313 0.35 -6.59 -25.04
N ASN A 314 0.69 -7.55 -24.20
CA ASN A 314 1.67 -8.59 -24.48
C ASN A 314 1.17 -9.48 -25.62
N GLN A 315 -0.07 -9.95 -25.57
CA GLN A 315 -0.66 -10.75 -26.62
C GLN A 315 -0.77 -9.98 -27.95
N MET A 316 -1.21 -8.72 -27.91
CA MET A 316 -1.32 -7.89 -29.11
C MET A 316 0.03 -7.66 -29.78
N SER A 317 1.11 -7.47 -28.99
CA SER A 317 2.47 -7.28 -29.52
C SER A 317 2.99 -8.48 -30.32
N ARG A 318 2.48 -9.68 -30.03
CA ARG A 318 2.89 -10.95 -30.66
C ARG A 318 1.72 -11.67 -31.35
N TRP A 319 0.62 -10.97 -31.63
CA TRP A 319 -0.63 -11.58 -32.06
C TRP A 319 -0.50 -12.47 -33.29
N PHE A 320 0.29 -12.07 -34.29
CA PHE A 320 0.52 -12.90 -35.48
C PHE A 320 1.33 -14.17 -35.23
N ASP A 321 2.07 -14.23 -34.11
CA ASP A 321 2.75 -15.44 -33.66
C ASP A 321 1.82 -16.34 -32.81
N ILE A 322 0.69 -15.82 -32.38
CA ILE A 322 -0.28 -16.49 -31.48
C ILE A 322 -1.44 -17.05 -32.29
N VAL A 323 -2.12 -16.21 -33.06
CA VAL A 323 -3.35 -16.54 -33.77
C VAL A 323 -3.12 -17.61 -34.86
N PRO A 324 -4.06 -18.51 -35.11
CA PRO A 324 -3.94 -19.53 -36.15
C PRO A 324 -3.61 -18.95 -37.51
N ASP A 325 -4.43 -18.02 -37.97
CA ASP A 325 -4.21 -17.27 -39.22
C ASP A 325 -4.80 -15.84 -39.11
N ARG A 326 -4.54 -15.03 -40.13
CA ARG A 326 -4.95 -13.61 -40.15
C ARG A 326 -6.46 -13.38 -40.24
N SER A 327 -7.23 -14.38 -40.62
CA SER A 327 -8.71 -14.27 -40.74
C SER A 327 -9.42 -14.09 -39.39
N PHE A 328 -8.73 -14.43 -38.29
CA PHE A 328 -9.23 -14.20 -36.94
C PHE A 328 -9.25 -12.72 -36.53
N GLY A 329 -8.61 -11.84 -37.29
CA GLY A 329 -8.56 -10.42 -36.98
C GLY A 329 -7.56 -10.08 -35.86
N LEU A 330 -7.84 -9.01 -35.11
CA LEU A 330 -7.06 -8.57 -33.98
C LEU A 330 -7.81 -8.85 -32.67
N LEU A 331 -7.08 -8.83 -31.56
CA LEU A 331 -7.72 -8.82 -30.22
C LEU A 331 -8.54 -7.53 -30.04
N PRO A 332 -9.59 -7.57 -29.21
CA PRO A 332 -10.33 -6.38 -28.85
C PRO A 332 -9.41 -5.31 -28.24
N SER A 333 -9.71 -4.06 -28.54
CA SER A 333 -9.01 -2.94 -27.94
C SER A 333 -9.39 -2.81 -26.47
N VAL A 334 -8.41 -2.55 -25.59
CA VAL A 334 -8.70 -2.17 -24.20
C VAL A 334 -9.13 -0.71 -24.20
N GLY A 335 -10.41 -0.47 -23.92
CA GLY A 335 -10.95 0.85 -23.69
C GLY A 335 -10.72 1.32 -22.25
N ASP A 336 -11.77 1.89 -21.65
CA ASP A 336 -11.69 2.37 -20.27
C ASP A 336 -11.68 1.21 -19.26
N LEU A 337 -10.58 1.07 -18.51
CA LEU A 337 -10.52 0.28 -17.29
C LEU A 337 -10.40 1.26 -16.12
N LYS A 338 -11.53 1.62 -15.51
CA LYS A 338 -11.60 2.66 -14.48
C LYS A 338 -12.01 2.08 -13.13
N ALA A 339 -11.24 2.41 -12.10
CA ALA A 339 -11.60 2.15 -10.72
C ALA A 339 -11.78 3.49 -10.00
N HIS A 340 -12.91 3.66 -9.32
CA HIS A 340 -13.20 4.82 -8.50
C HIS A 340 -13.26 4.39 -7.04
N LEU A 341 -12.64 5.18 -6.17
CA LEU A 341 -12.76 5.00 -4.74
C LEU A 341 -13.93 5.87 -4.24
N LYS A 342 -14.90 5.22 -3.61
CA LYS A 342 -16.10 5.92 -3.11
C LYS A 342 -15.70 7.05 -2.16
N ASP A 343 -16.28 8.24 -2.36
CA ASP A 343 -16.07 9.45 -1.56
C ASP A 343 -14.64 10.05 -1.60
N TRP A 344 -13.69 9.44 -2.33
CA TRP A 344 -12.31 9.89 -2.45
C TRP A 344 -11.90 10.11 -3.90
N GLN A 345 -11.01 11.09 -4.13
CA GLN A 345 -10.40 11.33 -5.43
C GLN A 345 -8.95 10.83 -5.42
N VAL A 346 -8.60 10.09 -6.45
CA VAL A 346 -7.22 9.61 -6.66
C VAL A 346 -6.52 10.60 -7.60
N PHE A 347 -5.26 10.87 -7.34
CA PHE A 347 -4.50 11.93 -8.02
C PHE A 347 -4.30 11.70 -9.52
N SER A 348 -4.14 10.45 -9.94
CA SER A 348 -4.13 10.07 -11.36
C SER A 348 -5.04 8.88 -11.58
N GLU A 349 -6.08 9.08 -12.38
CA GLU A 349 -6.93 7.97 -12.83
C GLU A 349 -6.07 6.98 -13.62
N ASN A 350 -6.23 5.69 -13.33
CA ASN A 350 -5.55 4.57 -14.00
C ASN A 350 -4.03 4.40 -13.73
N GLN A 351 -3.42 5.19 -12.86
CA GLN A 351 -2.08 4.93 -12.35
C GLN A 351 -2.14 4.82 -10.85
N ARG A 352 -1.40 3.88 -10.28
CA ARG A 352 -1.21 3.86 -8.82
C ARG A 352 -0.47 5.14 -8.45
N PRO A 353 -1.06 6.04 -7.64
CA PRO A 353 -0.29 7.12 -7.07
C PRO A 353 0.76 6.50 -6.15
N HIS A 354 2.01 6.67 -6.46
CA HIS A 354 3.13 6.16 -5.67
C HIS A 354 4.17 7.26 -5.49
N PHE A 355 4.97 7.11 -4.45
CA PHE A 355 6.11 8.00 -4.26
C PHE A 355 7.21 7.64 -5.27
N GLU A 356 7.62 8.62 -6.07
CA GLU A 356 8.74 8.47 -6.99
C GLU A 356 10.01 9.06 -6.39
N LEU A 357 11.13 8.36 -6.58
CA LEU A 357 12.44 8.83 -6.18
C LEU A 357 13.05 9.66 -7.31
N ASP A 358 13.45 10.89 -7.00
CA ASP A 358 14.29 11.69 -7.89
C ASP A 358 15.73 11.15 -7.80
N GLN A 359 16.18 10.47 -8.88
CA GLN A 359 17.48 9.78 -8.89
C GLN A 359 18.66 10.71 -8.63
N ASP A 360 18.63 11.92 -9.13
CA ASP A 360 19.73 12.89 -8.94
C ASP A 360 19.87 13.29 -7.48
N ARG A 361 18.74 13.33 -6.77
CA ARG A 361 18.70 13.66 -5.34
C ARG A 361 19.08 12.50 -4.43
N ILE A 362 18.83 11.26 -4.82
CA ILE A 362 19.26 10.09 -4.05
C ILE A 362 20.78 10.06 -3.92
N PHE A 363 21.51 10.36 -5.00
CA PHE A 363 22.98 10.40 -4.97
C PHE A 363 23.50 11.49 -4.01
N GLU A 364 22.88 12.68 -3.99
CA GLU A 364 23.25 13.73 -3.02
C GLU A 364 22.97 13.30 -1.56
N LEU A 365 21.88 12.54 -1.34
CA LEU A 365 21.48 12.06 -0.01
C LEU A 365 22.34 10.90 0.49
N LEU A 366 22.69 9.95 -0.38
CA LEU A 366 23.57 8.83 -0.04
C LEU A 366 25.00 9.29 0.29
N GLN A 367 25.45 10.40 -0.29
CA GLN A 367 26.74 11.02 0.06
C GLN A 367 26.72 11.72 1.43
N GLY A 368 25.52 12.05 1.95
CA GLY A 368 25.31 12.64 3.28
C GLY A 368 24.87 11.64 4.37
N ALA A 369 25.12 10.37 4.19
CA ALA A 369 24.55 9.26 4.95
C ALA A 369 24.75 9.35 6.47
N GLY A 370 23.67 9.18 7.20
CA GLY A 370 23.57 9.20 8.66
C GLY A 370 22.36 10.02 9.12
N LEU A 371 21.20 9.86 8.42
CA LEU A 371 20.10 10.81 8.53
C LEU A 371 19.42 10.84 9.89
N TYR A 372 19.30 9.71 10.59
CA TYR A 372 18.64 9.69 11.90
C TYR A 372 19.27 8.66 12.84
N GLU A 373 19.65 9.08 14.04
CA GLU A 373 20.13 8.18 15.11
C GLU A 373 18.99 7.36 15.73
N CYS A 374 17.75 7.87 15.69
CA CYS A 374 16.55 7.17 16.16
C CYS A 374 15.28 7.62 15.40
N LYS A 375 14.28 6.74 15.34
CA LYS A 375 13.02 6.97 14.61
C LYS A 375 12.23 8.19 15.11
N GLU A 376 12.33 8.51 16.41
CA GLU A 376 11.61 9.63 17.01
C GLU A 376 12.08 10.99 16.48
N GLN A 377 13.28 11.06 15.88
CA GLN A 377 13.76 12.29 15.23
C GLN A 377 12.89 12.72 14.04
N ALA A 378 12.10 11.81 13.47
CA ALA A 378 11.10 12.15 12.46
C ALA A 378 10.09 13.21 12.96
N MET A 379 9.78 13.21 14.26
CA MET A 379 8.91 14.24 14.86
C MET A 379 9.45 15.65 14.65
N ARG A 380 10.75 15.82 14.74
CA ARG A 380 11.42 17.10 14.53
C ARG A 380 11.24 17.61 13.10
N GLU A 381 11.34 16.74 12.10
CA GLU A 381 11.14 17.12 10.70
C GLU A 381 9.69 17.57 10.44
N LEU A 382 8.71 16.91 11.08
CA LEU A 382 7.32 17.32 10.99
C LEU A 382 7.07 18.71 11.59
N LEU A 383 7.64 18.97 12.77
CA LEU A 383 7.57 20.26 13.42
C LEU A 383 8.27 21.36 12.60
N GLN A 384 9.41 21.03 12.00
CA GLN A 384 10.13 21.96 11.13
C GLN A 384 9.32 22.32 9.89
N ASN A 385 8.65 21.33 9.26
CA ASN A 385 7.77 21.58 8.14
C ASN A 385 6.59 22.51 8.52
N ALA A 386 6.02 22.32 9.70
CA ALA A 386 4.94 23.15 10.23
C ALA A 386 5.40 24.61 10.44
N VAL A 387 6.58 24.81 11.03
CA VAL A 387 7.20 26.13 11.23
C VAL A 387 7.53 26.76 9.87
N ASP A 388 8.18 26.04 8.97
CA ASP A 388 8.58 26.54 7.65
C ASP A 388 7.34 26.99 6.83
N ALA A 389 6.27 26.21 6.82
CA ALA A 389 5.02 26.56 6.15
C ALA A 389 4.38 27.83 6.76
N THR A 390 4.44 27.97 8.07
CA THR A 390 3.90 29.13 8.79
C THR A 390 4.73 30.38 8.52
N LEU A 391 6.05 30.28 8.52
CA LEU A 391 6.93 31.42 8.18
C LEU A 391 6.73 31.88 6.73
N ILE A 392 6.53 30.97 5.78
CA ILE A 392 6.18 31.34 4.38
C ILE A 392 4.88 32.12 4.34
N ARG A 393 3.85 31.70 5.08
CA ARG A 393 2.58 32.42 5.17
C ARG A 393 2.77 33.81 5.78
N ILE A 394 3.49 33.91 6.88
CA ILE A 394 3.79 35.20 7.55
C ILE A 394 4.45 36.16 6.55
N TRP A 395 5.42 35.68 5.78
CA TRP A 395 6.07 36.51 4.75
C TRP A 395 5.09 36.95 3.67
N ARG A 396 4.17 36.10 3.25
CA ARG A 396 3.14 36.45 2.23
C ARG A 396 2.14 37.49 2.73
N GLU A 397 1.81 37.44 4.01
CA GLU A 397 0.81 38.36 4.62
C GLU A 397 1.44 39.62 5.20
N HIS A 398 2.68 39.58 5.64
CA HIS A 398 3.38 40.65 6.36
C HIS A 398 4.77 41.00 5.79
N GLY A 399 5.19 40.44 4.67
CA GLY A 399 6.46 40.80 4.04
C GLY A 399 6.39 42.15 3.31
N GLU A 400 7.54 42.76 3.05
CA GLU A 400 7.64 44.07 2.36
C GLU A 400 7.03 44.12 0.96
N ASP A 401 6.91 42.96 0.30
CA ASP A 401 6.29 42.80 -1.03
C ASP A 401 4.76 42.59 -0.98
N CYS A 402 4.15 42.52 0.21
CA CYS A 402 2.72 42.30 0.39
C CYS A 402 1.89 43.47 -0.14
N LYS A 403 0.77 43.18 -0.82
CA LYS A 403 -0.16 44.20 -1.32
C LYS A 403 -1.62 43.85 -0.95
N PRO A 404 -2.38 44.73 -0.28
CA PRO A 404 -1.94 46.02 0.28
C PRO A 404 -0.93 45.82 1.41
N GLN A 405 -0.02 46.77 1.58
CA GLN A 405 1.01 46.70 2.63
C GLN A 405 0.34 46.94 3.99
N PRO A 406 0.53 46.03 4.97
CA PRO A 406 -0.01 46.21 6.32
C PRO A 406 0.75 47.31 7.08
N GLU A 407 0.15 47.81 8.15
CA GLU A 407 0.77 48.86 9.01
C GLU A 407 2.10 48.42 9.60
N SER A 408 2.20 47.13 9.99
CA SER A 408 3.45 46.51 10.45
C SER A 408 3.87 45.41 9.47
N PHE A 409 5.09 45.47 8.98
CA PHE A 409 5.60 44.52 8.00
C PHE A 409 7.08 44.14 8.22
N ILE A 410 7.45 42.97 7.71
CA ILE A 410 8.81 42.40 7.84
C ILE A 410 9.59 42.78 6.57
N LYS A 411 10.75 43.45 6.74
CA LYS A 411 11.73 43.69 5.67
C LYS A 411 12.69 42.56 5.53
N ARG A 412 13.37 42.46 4.39
CA ARG A 412 14.40 41.42 4.16
C ARG A 412 15.57 41.47 5.15
N ASP A 413 15.87 42.66 5.66
CA ASP A 413 16.91 42.91 6.64
C ASP A 413 16.39 43.00 8.08
N SER A 414 15.10 42.78 8.31
CA SER A 414 14.51 42.80 9.65
C SER A 414 15.15 41.72 10.53
N ALA A 415 15.52 42.15 11.73
CA ALA A 415 16.02 41.25 12.74
C ALA A 415 14.89 40.38 13.33
N PRO A 416 15.07 39.06 13.52
CA PRO A 416 14.03 38.17 14.02
C PRO A 416 13.49 38.55 15.39
N ARG A 417 14.20 39.38 16.15
CA ARG A 417 13.87 39.82 17.51
C ARG A 417 13.49 41.28 17.64
N SER A 418 13.36 41.99 16.55
CA SER A 418 12.77 43.34 16.62
C SER A 418 11.35 43.25 17.16
N GLU A 419 10.95 44.26 17.95
CA GLU A 419 9.61 44.28 18.55
C GLU A 419 8.50 44.16 17.50
N GLU A 420 8.66 44.80 16.35
CA GLU A 420 7.72 44.71 15.23
C GLU A 420 7.60 43.26 14.71
N VAL A 421 8.73 42.57 14.52
CA VAL A 421 8.73 41.17 14.06
C VAL A 421 8.13 40.24 15.10
N GLN A 422 8.49 40.40 16.38
CA GLN A 422 7.94 39.58 17.46
C GLN A 422 6.42 39.80 17.63
N ASN A 423 5.92 41.01 17.47
CA ASN A 423 4.48 41.31 17.50
C ASN A 423 3.72 40.62 16.35
N ILE A 424 4.36 40.41 15.21
CA ILE A 424 3.78 39.63 14.10
C ILE A 424 3.85 38.14 14.40
N LEU A 425 5.03 37.63 14.79
CA LEU A 425 5.26 36.19 15.04
C LEU A 425 4.39 35.65 16.17
N SER A 426 4.13 36.45 17.21
CA SER A 426 3.30 36.05 18.37
C SER A 426 1.84 35.73 18.04
N ARG A 427 1.37 36.13 16.85
CA ARG A 427 0.00 35.83 16.37
C ARG A 427 -0.12 34.42 15.76
N TYR A 428 1.01 33.77 15.55
CA TYR A 428 1.12 32.46 14.90
C TYR A 428 1.78 31.48 15.85
N GLY A 429 1.32 30.23 15.83
CA GLY A 429 1.84 29.18 16.66
C GLY A 429 1.64 27.80 16.05
N ILE A 430 2.30 26.82 16.62
CA ILE A 430 2.15 25.41 16.28
C ILE A 430 1.55 24.69 17.48
N ASP A 431 0.44 23.99 17.27
CA ASP A 431 -0.18 23.20 18.31
C ASP A 431 0.08 21.72 18.09
N VAL A 432 0.53 21.03 19.12
CA VAL A 432 0.75 19.58 19.12
C VAL A 432 -0.14 18.94 20.17
N SER A 433 -0.81 17.83 19.84
CA SER A 433 -1.46 16.98 20.83
C SER A 433 -0.94 15.56 20.75
N ILE A 434 -0.77 14.92 21.88
CA ILE A 434 -0.42 13.51 22.07
C ILE A 434 -1.52 12.92 22.96
N GLU A 435 -2.37 12.07 22.39
CA GLU A 435 -3.58 11.55 23.02
C GLU A 435 -3.55 10.02 23.04
N LYS A 436 -3.72 9.39 24.21
CA LYS A 436 -3.81 7.94 24.32
C LYS A 436 -5.15 7.46 23.78
N GLU A 437 -5.13 6.60 22.77
CA GLU A 437 -6.35 6.09 22.14
C GLU A 437 -6.72 4.69 22.59
N LYS A 438 -5.74 3.80 22.67
CA LYS A 438 -5.95 2.39 22.98
C LYS A 438 -4.80 1.82 23.77
N GLU A 439 -5.10 0.88 24.64
CA GLU A 439 -4.14 0.07 25.37
C GLU A 439 -4.35 -1.41 25.06
N GLU A 440 -3.28 -2.12 24.71
CA GLU A 440 -3.21 -3.57 24.52
C GLU A 440 -2.16 -4.16 25.46
N GLU A 441 -2.11 -5.49 25.62
CA GLU A 441 -1.17 -6.14 26.54
C GLU A 441 0.30 -5.77 26.29
N GLN A 442 0.71 -5.67 25.05
CA GLN A 442 2.10 -5.42 24.65
C GLN A 442 2.36 -4.02 24.10
N HIS A 443 1.32 -3.26 23.72
CA HIS A 443 1.44 -1.98 23.02
C HIS A 443 0.43 -0.96 23.53
N ASN A 444 0.81 0.31 23.48
CA ASN A 444 -0.08 1.46 23.60
C ASN A 444 -0.16 2.20 22.28
N TYR A 445 -1.32 2.68 21.90
CA TYR A 445 -1.56 3.46 20.71
C TYR A 445 -1.83 4.90 21.07
N TRP A 446 -1.08 5.81 20.46
CA TRP A 446 -1.14 7.23 20.72
C TRP A 446 -1.43 8.01 19.45
N ARG A 447 -2.46 8.84 19.46
CA ARG A 447 -2.69 9.78 18.37
C ARG A 447 -1.82 10.99 18.57
N ILE A 448 -1.02 11.31 17.57
CA ILE A 448 -0.22 12.51 17.50
C ILE A 448 -0.83 13.42 16.43
N THR A 449 -1.14 14.65 16.83
CA THR A 449 -1.71 15.65 15.93
C THR A 449 -0.86 16.91 15.99
N ILE A 450 -0.45 17.41 14.83
CA ILE A 450 0.30 18.66 14.65
C ILE A 450 -0.56 19.61 13.83
N VAL A 451 -0.82 20.80 14.37
CA VAL A 451 -1.60 21.84 13.70
C VAL A 451 -0.74 23.06 13.46
N ASP A 452 -0.61 23.46 12.20
CA ASP A 452 0.07 24.68 11.78
C ASP A 452 -0.90 25.70 11.21
N GLN A 453 -0.47 26.94 11.21
CA GLN A 453 -1.15 28.07 10.57
C GLN A 453 -0.42 28.49 9.29
N GLY A 454 0.11 27.53 8.54
CA GLY A 454 0.92 27.76 7.37
C GLY A 454 0.15 28.05 6.10
N THR A 455 0.82 27.83 4.95
CA THR A 455 0.23 28.05 3.62
C THR A 455 -0.82 27.02 3.24
N GLY A 456 -0.91 25.93 3.96
CA GLY A 456 -1.66 24.76 3.55
C GLY A 456 -1.04 24.08 2.31
N ILE A 457 -1.72 23.04 1.84
CA ILE A 457 -1.29 22.17 0.72
C ILE A 457 -2.33 22.25 -0.38
N SER A 458 -1.92 22.62 -1.60
CA SER A 458 -2.76 22.60 -2.79
C SER A 458 -2.62 21.26 -3.53
N ARG A 459 -3.52 20.98 -4.48
CA ARG A 459 -3.40 19.81 -5.37
C ARG A 459 -2.08 19.81 -6.16
N ASP A 460 -1.59 20.98 -6.55
CA ASP A 460 -0.30 21.08 -7.25
C ASP A 460 0.87 20.81 -6.31
N ASP A 461 0.78 21.21 -5.03
CA ASP A 461 1.79 20.86 -4.04
C ASP A 461 1.88 19.34 -3.82
N LEU A 462 0.75 18.62 -3.85
CA LEU A 462 0.73 17.17 -3.72
C LEU A 462 1.59 16.48 -4.79
N LYS A 463 1.57 16.96 -6.04
CA LYS A 463 2.42 16.43 -7.12
C LYS A 463 3.91 16.47 -6.76
N PHE A 464 4.34 17.58 -6.17
CA PHE A 464 5.73 17.73 -5.74
C PHE A 464 6.05 16.95 -4.46
N MET A 465 5.06 16.78 -3.59
CA MET A 465 5.23 15.97 -2.36
C MET A 465 5.39 14.48 -2.65
N MET A 466 4.78 13.98 -3.73
CA MET A 466 4.91 12.59 -4.16
C MET A 466 6.30 12.27 -4.73
N GLN A 467 7.03 13.27 -5.24
CA GLN A 467 8.36 13.12 -5.79
C GLN A 467 9.42 13.49 -4.75
N MET A 468 10.08 12.50 -4.16
CA MET A 468 11.19 12.74 -3.22
C MET A 468 12.28 13.59 -3.89
N GLY A 469 12.73 14.64 -3.20
CA GLY A 469 13.76 15.55 -3.73
C GLY A 469 13.27 16.64 -4.68
N SER A 470 11.99 16.66 -5.07
CA SER A 470 11.48 17.60 -6.07
C SER A 470 11.10 18.98 -5.53
N SER A 471 11.30 19.27 -4.25
CA SER A 471 10.94 20.55 -3.61
C SER A 471 11.50 21.78 -4.35
N LYS A 472 12.65 21.64 -5.03
CA LYS A 472 13.24 22.70 -5.86
C LYS A 472 12.53 22.91 -7.21
N LYS A 473 11.69 21.98 -7.66
CA LYS A 473 10.96 22.08 -8.93
C LYS A 473 9.73 22.97 -8.83
N ASN A 474 9.25 23.29 -7.62
CA ASN A 474 8.14 24.25 -7.41
C ASN A 474 8.63 25.69 -7.56
N HIS A 475 8.69 26.19 -8.79
CA HIS A 475 9.18 27.53 -9.12
C HIS A 475 8.38 28.66 -8.41
N ARG A 476 7.09 28.43 -8.17
CA ARG A 476 6.21 29.43 -7.53
C ARG A 476 6.57 29.64 -6.07
N LYS A 477 6.74 28.56 -5.30
CA LYS A 477 7.19 28.64 -3.91
C LYS A 477 8.63 29.17 -3.83
N ARG A 478 9.49 28.74 -4.72
CA ARG A 478 10.88 29.19 -4.77
C ARG A 478 11.00 30.71 -4.94
N ALA A 479 10.24 31.33 -5.85
CA ALA A 479 10.24 32.76 -6.06
C ALA A 479 9.83 33.56 -4.81
N ILE A 480 8.97 33.00 -3.95
CA ILE A 480 8.59 33.57 -2.66
C ILE A 480 9.76 33.42 -1.65
N ILE A 481 10.30 32.21 -1.53
CA ILE A 481 11.36 31.89 -0.57
C ILE A 481 12.63 32.70 -0.85
N GLU A 482 12.99 32.93 -2.10
CA GLU A 482 14.18 33.74 -2.47
C GLU A 482 14.11 35.18 -1.93
N LYS A 483 12.91 35.71 -1.77
CA LYS A 483 12.67 37.07 -1.25
C LYS A 483 12.64 37.17 0.27
N MET A 484 12.51 36.04 0.98
CA MET A 484 12.42 36.01 2.43
C MET A 484 13.74 36.37 3.11
N PRO A 485 13.70 36.97 4.33
CA PRO A 485 14.86 37.09 5.20
C PRO A 485 15.54 35.73 5.40
N VAL A 486 16.86 35.72 5.52
CA VAL A 486 17.62 34.46 5.63
C VAL A 486 17.13 33.58 6.79
N TRP A 487 16.81 34.20 7.94
CA TRP A 487 16.32 33.48 9.12
C TRP A 487 14.90 32.90 8.98
N MET A 488 14.09 33.41 8.02
CA MET A 488 12.75 32.88 7.72
C MET A 488 12.75 31.82 6.63
N LYS A 489 13.85 31.65 5.88
CA LYS A 489 13.88 30.68 4.79
C LYS A 489 13.72 29.26 5.31
N PRO A 490 12.91 28.43 4.62
CA PRO A 490 12.74 27.02 5.00
C PRO A 490 14.08 26.29 5.11
N SER A 491 14.20 25.44 6.14
CA SER A 491 15.36 24.59 6.33
C SER A 491 15.29 23.29 5.54
N GLY A 492 14.09 22.88 5.14
CA GLY A 492 13.82 21.64 4.42
C GLY A 492 14.21 21.74 2.94
N ILE A 493 15.51 21.63 2.63
CA ILE A 493 16.03 21.73 1.27
C ILE A 493 15.80 20.43 0.47
N PHE A 494 15.62 19.29 1.14
CA PHE A 494 15.71 17.97 0.53
C PHE A 494 14.37 17.33 0.14
N GLY A 495 13.23 17.86 0.59
CA GLY A 495 11.90 17.31 0.24
C GLY A 495 11.63 15.89 0.77
N ILE A 496 12.32 15.48 1.84
CA ILE A 496 12.21 14.15 2.46
C ILE A 496 11.48 14.23 3.79
N GLY A 497 11.41 15.41 4.40
CA GLY A 497 10.97 15.60 5.78
C GLY A 497 9.59 14.99 6.08
N LEU A 498 8.63 15.06 5.15
CA LEU A 498 7.33 14.42 5.37
C LEU A 498 7.41 12.90 5.34
N HIS A 499 8.26 12.33 4.49
CA HIS A 499 8.38 10.87 4.37
C HIS A 499 8.99 10.23 5.63
N SER A 500 9.70 11.01 6.44
CA SER A 500 10.25 10.52 7.71
C SER A 500 9.17 10.08 8.69
N VAL A 501 7.93 10.57 8.56
CA VAL A 501 6.79 10.15 9.40
C VAL A 501 6.52 8.65 9.32
N PHE A 502 6.82 8.01 8.18
CA PHE A 502 6.65 6.57 8.00
C PHE A 502 7.63 5.71 8.82
N GLN A 503 8.57 6.32 9.53
CA GLN A 503 9.32 5.65 10.60
C GLN A 503 8.50 5.50 11.89
N LEU A 504 7.44 6.30 12.05
CA LEU A 504 6.57 6.32 13.23
C LEU A 504 5.24 5.62 13.01
N THR A 505 4.73 5.59 11.77
CA THR A 505 3.41 5.09 11.43
C THR A 505 3.34 4.59 10.00
N ASP A 506 2.35 3.75 9.68
CA ASP A 506 2.09 3.29 8.32
C ASP A 506 1.09 4.18 7.56
N GLU A 507 0.38 5.06 8.27
CA GLU A 507 -0.64 5.92 7.69
C GLU A 507 -0.64 7.31 8.31
N VAL A 508 -0.82 8.33 7.47
CA VAL A 508 -0.93 9.74 7.87
C VAL A 508 -2.17 10.37 7.25
N LEU A 509 -2.92 11.09 8.04
CA LEU A 509 -4.04 11.93 7.59
C LEU A 509 -3.66 13.40 7.70
N ILE A 510 -3.88 14.17 6.63
CA ILE A 510 -3.64 15.61 6.60
C ILE A 510 -4.92 16.32 6.17
N GLU A 511 -5.50 17.10 7.06
CA GLU A 511 -6.53 18.08 6.72
C GLU A 511 -5.85 19.42 6.44
N THR A 512 -6.12 20.02 5.29
CA THR A 512 -5.40 21.23 4.91
C THR A 512 -6.29 22.19 4.11
N ARG A 513 -6.06 23.49 4.29
CA ARG A 513 -6.64 24.52 3.46
C ARG A 513 -5.55 25.39 2.87
N SER A 514 -5.47 25.36 1.55
CA SER A 514 -4.44 26.11 0.81
C SER A 514 -4.78 27.59 0.70
N ILE A 515 -3.81 28.45 1.01
CA ILE A 515 -3.91 29.90 0.78
C ILE A 515 -3.89 30.25 -0.72
N ASP A 516 -3.37 29.35 -1.57
CA ASP A 516 -3.26 29.57 -3.01
C ASP A 516 -4.59 29.33 -3.75
N THR A 517 -5.33 28.29 -3.35
CA THR A 517 -6.56 27.88 -4.02
C THR A 517 -7.81 28.11 -3.18
N GLY A 518 -7.67 28.28 -1.87
CA GLY A 518 -8.79 28.34 -0.91
C GLY A 518 -9.50 27.00 -0.72
N GLU A 519 -9.09 25.95 -1.44
CA GLU A 519 -9.67 24.61 -1.31
C GLU A 519 -9.27 23.96 0.02
N THR A 520 -10.20 23.23 0.61
CA THR A 520 -9.95 22.36 1.76
C THR A 520 -9.84 20.95 1.27
N LEU A 521 -8.72 20.30 1.59
CA LEU A 521 -8.43 18.92 1.22
C LEU A 521 -8.25 18.08 2.48
N VAL A 522 -8.67 16.83 2.38
CA VAL A 522 -8.23 15.77 3.27
C VAL A 522 -7.36 14.83 2.45
N ILE A 523 -6.14 14.65 2.88
CA ILE A 523 -5.13 13.87 2.20
C ILE A 523 -4.78 12.68 3.08
N ARG A 524 -4.72 11.52 2.49
CA ARG A 524 -4.32 10.29 3.15
C ARG A 524 -3.07 9.75 2.47
N LEU A 525 -2.06 9.45 3.26
CA LEU A 525 -0.76 8.95 2.81
C LEU A 525 -0.51 7.60 3.47
N THR A 526 -0.02 6.61 2.71
CA THR A 526 0.38 5.30 3.23
C THR A 526 1.86 5.05 3.04
N ASN A 527 2.44 4.20 3.90
CA ASN A 527 3.87 3.93 3.94
C ASN A 527 4.39 3.38 2.59
N PRO A 528 5.42 3.98 1.98
CA PRO A 528 6.01 3.50 0.73
C PRO A 528 6.90 2.27 0.90
N SER A 529 7.27 1.89 2.12
CA SER A 529 8.23 0.80 2.40
C SER A 529 7.62 -0.60 2.37
N ASP A 530 6.30 -0.74 2.22
CA ASP A 530 5.67 -2.04 2.14
C ASP A 530 6.08 -2.72 0.82
N ALA A 531 6.79 -3.85 0.93
CA ALA A 531 7.51 -4.51 -0.17
C ALA A 531 6.61 -4.96 -1.34
N GLN A 532 5.30 -4.90 -1.19
CA GLN A 532 4.33 -5.22 -2.22
C GLN A 532 3.60 -4.00 -2.78
N GLU A 533 3.64 -2.85 -2.12
CA GLU A 533 2.90 -1.66 -2.51
C GLU A 533 3.75 -0.40 -2.32
N HIS A 534 4.16 0.23 -3.41
CA HIS A 534 4.67 1.60 -3.38
C HIS A 534 3.64 2.51 -2.72
N GLY A 535 3.99 3.28 -1.70
CA GLY A 535 3.06 4.10 -0.92
C GLY A 535 2.05 4.89 -1.77
N ASN A 536 0.87 5.08 -1.23
CA ASN A 536 -0.24 5.68 -1.97
C ASN A 536 -0.62 7.05 -1.41
N VAL A 537 -1.08 7.92 -2.30
CA VAL A 537 -1.59 9.25 -1.97
C VAL A 537 -2.97 9.41 -2.59
N TYR A 538 -3.96 9.70 -1.77
CA TYR A 538 -5.29 10.05 -2.24
C TYR A 538 -5.90 11.16 -1.39
N PHE A 539 -6.82 11.88 -1.97
CA PHE A 539 -7.37 13.06 -1.33
C PHE A 539 -8.87 13.22 -1.60
N GLN A 540 -9.52 13.96 -0.73
CA GLN A 540 -10.92 14.35 -0.85
C GLN A 540 -11.03 15.85 -0.77
N ILE A 541 -11.87 16.45 -1.61
CA ILE A 541 -12.20 17.87 -1.53
C ILE A 541 -13.38 18.03 -0.58
N ILE A 542 -13.19 18.81 0.46
CA ILE A 542 -14.20 19.03 1.48
C ILE A 542 -14.89 20.36 1.23
N THR A 543 -16.18 20.32 0.93
CA THR A 543 -17.02 21.51 0.71
C THR A 543 -17.88 21.88 1.90
N LYS A 544 -18.07 20.93 2.84
CA LYS A 544 -18.82 21.11 4.09
C LYS A 544 -18.08 20.42 5.23
N PRO A 545 -18.24 20.86 6.48
CA PRO A 545 -17.71 20.14 7.64
C PRO A 545 -18.16 18.68 7.58
N THR A 546 -17.21 17.76 7.62
CA THR A 546 -17.46 16.31 7.58
C THR A 546 -16.58 15.62 8.60
N THR A 547 -17.06 14.51 9.11
CA THR A 547 -16.30 13.63 9.99
C THR A 547 -15.57 12.61 9.14
N ILE A 548 -14.27 12.43 9.38
CA ILE A 548 -13.42 11.50 8.65
C ILE A 548 -12.92 10.47 9.64
N GLU A 549 -13.07 9.21 9.30
CA GLU A 549 -12.60 8.10 10.10
C GLU A 549 -11.23 7.60 9.61
N PHE A 550 -10.35 7.27 10.54
CA PHE A 550 -9.13 6.54 10.23
C PHE A 550 -9.48 5.08 9.96
N ASN A 551 -9.11 4.56 8.79
CA ASN A 551 -9.22 3.14 8.47
C ASN A 551 -7.93 2.39 8.86
N ASN A 552 -7.55 2.45 10.12
CA ASN A 552 -6.52 1.54 10.60
C ASN A 552 -7.20 0.20 10.95
N PRO A 553 -6.86 -0.93 10.31
CA PRO A 553 -7.48 -2.22 10.58
C PRO A 553 -7.37 -2.68 12.03
N ASN A 554 -6.34 -2.21 12.74
CA ASN A 554 -6.15 -2.48 14.17
C ASN A 554 -7.01 -1.61 15.08
N MET A 555 -7.75 -0.62 14.54
CA MET A 555 -8.51 0.37 15.30
C MET A 555 -9.98 0.50 14.88
N LYS A 556 -10.50 -0.39 14.04
CA LYS A 556 -11.87 -0.34 13.47
C LYS A 556 -13.00 -0.31 14.53
N GLU A 557 -12.75 -0.59 15.79
CA GLU A 557 -13.82 -0.72 16.80
C GLU A 557 -14.08 0.51 17.66
N LYS A 558 -13.20 1.52 17.70
CA LYS A 558 -13.38 2.70 18.58
C LYS A 558 -12.71 3.98 18.06
N LEU A 559 -13.05 4.42 16.85
CA LEU A 559 -12.63 5.74 16.41
C LEU A 559 -13.60 6.79 16.98
N GLN A 560 -13.07 7.67 17.82
CA GLN A 560 -13.79 8.91 18.18
C GLN A 560 -13.89 9.77 16.91
N GLU A 561 -15.06 10.39 16.72
CA GLU A 561 -15.31 11.34 15.64
C GLU A 561 -14.19 12.37 15.54
N PHE A 562 -13.56 12.42 14.39
CA PHE A 562 -12.59 13.46 14.06
C PHE A 562 -13.36 14.77 13.95
N LYS A 563 -13.16 15.73 14.88
CA LYS A 563 -13.85 17.01 14.77
C LYS A 563 -13.35 17.74 13.54
N PRO A 564 -14.25 18.18 12.65
CA PRO A 564 -13.85 18.85 11.41
C PRO A 564 -13.04 20.10 11.73
N TRP A 565 -12.03 20.38 10.89
CA TRP A 565 -11.28 21.61 10.95
C TRP A 565 -12.17 22.81 10.65
N ASN A 566 -11.87 23.92 11.30
CA ASN A 566 -12.55 25.17 11.01
C ASN A 566 -12.15 25.71 9.62
N PHE A 567 -13.10 25.74 8.67
CA PHE A 567 -12.88 26.20 7.30
C PHE A 567 -12.41 27.65 7.18
N SER A 568 -12.42 28.43 8.25
CA SER A 568 -12.02 29.84 8.23
C SER A 568 -10.50 30.05 8.22
N ASN A 569 -9.70 29.06 8.61
CA ASN A 569 -8.25 29.19 8.75
C ASN A 569 -7.48 28.47 7.64
N TYR A 570 -6.39 29.08 7.17
CA TYR A 570 -5.39 28.42 6.33
C TYR A 570 -4.38 27.65 7.18
N GLY A 571 -3.77 26.61 6.62
CA GLY A 571 -2.76 25.80 7.27
C GLY A 571 -3.03 24.31 7.13
N SER A 572 -2.43 23.49 8.00
CA SER A 572 -2.61 22.03 7.97
C SER A 572 -2.75 21.45 9.37
N ARG A 573 -3.53 20.37 9.45
CA ARG A 573 -3.61 19.47 10.59
C ARG A 573 -3.13 18.08 10.14
N LEU A 574 -1.96 17.68 10.60
CA LEU A 574 -1.39 16.37 10.33
C LEU A 574 -1.65 15.47 11.53
N SER A 575 -2.21 14.30 11.31
CA SER A 575 -2.54 13.33 12.36
C SER A 575 -2.09 11.93 11.97
N PHE A 576 -1.55 11.19 12.95
CA PHE A 576 -1.18 9.80 12.80
C PHE A 576 -1.23 9.05 14.14
N VAL A 577 -1.24 7.73 14.06
CA VAL A 577 -1.23 6.87 15.24
C VAL A 577 0.15 6.24 15.41
N TYR A 578 0.75 6.49 16.56
CA TYR A 578 2.03 5.91 16.94
C TYR A 578 1.81 4.68 17.83
N LYS A 579 2.36 3.55 17.42
CA LYS A 579 2.34 2.30 18.16
C LYS A 579 3.60 2.22 19.02
N ALA A 580 3.45 2.24 20.34
CA ALA A 580 4.52 2.22 21.31
C ALA A 580 4.53 0.90 22.11
N ASP A 581 5.68 0.21 22.15
CA ASP A 581 5.87 -1.01 22.94
C ASP A 581 5.83 -0.74 24.43
N LYS A 582 5.12 -1.57 25.20
CA LYS A 582 5.09 -1.52 26.67
C LYS A 582 6.32 -2.09 27.35
N ARG A 583 7.33 -2.56 26.64
CA ARG A 583 8.53 -3.20 27.24
C ARG A 583 9.26 -2.24 28.17
N THR A 584 9.08 -2.48 29.46
CA THR A 584 9.61 -1.69 30.58
C THR A 584 11.10 -1.88 30.87
N ASN A 585 11.79 -2.76 30.15
CA ASN A 585 13.19 -3.14 30.46
C ASN A 585 14.22 -2.51 29.52
N TYR A 586 13.97 -1.33 28.98
CA TYR A 586 15.03 -0.58 28.29
C TYR A 586 15.80 0.28 29.27
N ILE A 587 16.95 -0.15 29.47
CA ILE A 587 18.11 0.27 30.20
C ILE A 587 18.33 1.79 30.07
N SER A 588 18.40 2.42 31.22
CA SER A 588 18.63 3.86 31.46
C SER A 588 19.88 4.47 30.79
N TRP A 589 20.75 3.68 30.19
CA TRP A 589 22.01 4.16 29.61
C TRP A 589 21.93 4.68 28.17
N GLU A 590 20.88 4.31 27.39
CA GLU A 590 20.68 4.87 26.03
C GLU A 590 19.98 6.24 26.02
N LEU A 591 19.25 6.56 27.08
CA LEU A 591 18.53 7.82 27.21
C LEU A 591 19.31 8.89 28.01
N GLY A 592 20.36 8.48 28.73
CA GLY A 592 21.30 9.37 29.44
C GLY A 592 20.65 10.48 30.27
N ASP A 593 21.37 11.59 30.42
CA ASP A 593 20.94 12.80 31.16
C ASP A 593 19.59 13.40 30.70
N SER A 594 19.03 12.98 29.56
CA SER A 594 17.80 13.55 29.00
C SER A 594 16.54 13.07 29.77
N VAL A 595 16.55 11.84 30.29
CA VAL A 595 15.42 11.32 31.12
C VAL A 595 15.38 12.01 32.46
N ASP A 596 16.53 12.18 33.10
CA ASP A 596 16.61 12.86 34.40
C ASP A 596 16.19 14.33 34.30
N ARG A 597 16.50 15.01 33.19
CA ARG A 597 16.01 16.37 32.91
C ARG A 597 14.53 16.42 32.60
N ALA A 598 14.01 15.47 31.85
CA ALA A 598 12.57 15.36 31.58
C ALA A 598 11.81 15.10 32.89
N ILE A 599 12.32 14.22 33.75
CA ILE A 599 11.77 13.98 35.09
C ILE A 599 11.77 15.25 35.94
N GLN A 600 12.84 16.02 35.96
CA GLN A 600 12.96 17.25 36.75
C GLN A 600 12.11 18.42 36.22
N ASN A 601 11.91 18.50 34.89
CA ASN A 601 11.20 19.62 34.26
C ASN A 601 9.70 19.39 34.09
N TYR A 602 9.23 18.15 34.19
CA TYR A 602 7.85 17.77 33.89
C TYR A 602 7.24 16.89 34.99
N ASP A 603 7.44 17.30 36.26
CA ASP A 603 6.82 16.68 37.43
C ASP A 603 5.33 16.40 37.18
N GLY A 604 4.95 15.14 37.23
CA GLY A 604 3.57 14.68 37.04
C GLY A 604 3.24 14.03 35.69
N LEU A 605 3.97 14.30 34.58
CA LEU A 605 3.81 13.59 33.31
C LEU A 605 4.37 12.17 33.37
N ILE A 606 5.38 11.97 34.18
CA ILE A 606 6.27 10.81 34.16
C ILE A 606 5.89 9.80 35.25
N GLU A 607 5.37 10.23 36.38
CA GLU A 607 5.03 9.33 37.49
C GLU A 607 3.94 8.30 37.16
N ASN A 608 3.14 8.53 36.10
CA ASN A 608 2.01 7.68 35.70
C ASN A 608 2.13 7.04 34.30
N GLU A 609 3.20 7.30 33.53
CA GLU A 609 3.37 6.70 32.19
C GLU A 609 4.57 5.75 32.14
N ASN A 610 4.27 4.47 31.92
CA ASN A 610 5.27 3.41 31.72
C ASN A 610 5.87 3.38 30.32
N ASN A 611 5.70 4.43 29.48
CA ASN A 611 6.12 4.43 28.09
C ASN A 611 7.16 5.51 27.78
N LEU A 612 8.43 5.14 27.90
CA LEU A 612 9.58 6.02 27.63
C LEU A 612 9.60 6.65 26.23
N TYR A 613 9.07 5.96 25.20
CA TYR A 613 9.07 6.49 23.82
C TYR A 613 8.13 7.68 23.65
N ILE A 614 7.00 7.68 24.33
CA ILE A 614 6.05 8.81 24.30
C ILE A 614 6.61 10.00 25.05
N ILE A 615 7.26 9.77 26.19
CA ILE A 615 7.95 10.81 26.95
C ILE A 615 9.04 11.45 26.07
N LYS A 616 9.82 10.64 25.39
CA LYS A 616 10.86 11.13 24.45
C LYS A 616 10.27 11.96 23.31
N LEU A 617 9.12 11.58 22.73
CA LEU A 617 8.45 12.38 21.73
C LEU A 617 7.94 13.72 22.28
N ALA A 618 7.37 13.72 23.48
CA ALA A 618 6.94 14.95 24.16
C ALA A 618 8.13 15.88 24.46
N GLU A 619 9.22 15.33 24.98
CA GLU A 619 10.48 16.06 25.23
C GLU A 619 11.07 16.64 23.96
N LEU A 620 11.20 15.86 22.89
CA LEU A 620 11.67 16.35 21.59
C LEU A 620 10.82 17.50 21.06
N THR A 621 9.50 17.41 21.25
CA THR A 621 8.55 18.45 20.84
C THR A 621 8.80 19.75 21.61
N LEU A 622 8.92 19.68 22.94
CA LEU A 622 9.12 20.84 23.79
C LEU A 622 10.51 21.45 23.57
N ASN A 623 11.54 20.62 23.48
CA ASN A 623 12.89 21.07 23.18
C ASN A 623 13.01 21.72 21.79
N PHE A 624 12.24 21.26 20.81
CA PHE A 624 12.19 21.91 19.50
C PHE A 624 11.68 23.36 19.61
N PHE A 625 10.61 23.60 20.37
CA PHE A 625 10.02 24.94 20.51
C PHE A 625 10.91 25.90 21.30
N ASP A 626 11.81 25.41 22.15
CA ASP A 626 12.79 26.28 22.83
C ASP A 626 13.72 27.03 21.85
N TYR A 627 13.91 26.47 20.64
CA TYR A 627 14.81 27.02 19.61
C TYR A 627 14.11 27.45 18.32
N ALA A 628 12.80 27.23 18.20
CA ALA A 628 12.04 27.68 17.05
C ALA A 628 11.78 29.20 17.07
N PHE A 629 11.48 29.77 15.91
CA PHE A 629 11.09 31.21 15.83
C PHE A 629 9.64 31.46 16.22
N LEU A 630 8.81 30.43 16.24
CA LEU A 630 7.40 30.49 16.59
C LEU A 630 7.16 29.80 17.94
N SER A 631 6.17 30.30 18.66
CA SER A 631 5.68 29.64 19.87
C SER A 631 5.04 28.29 19.54
N GLY A 632 5.13 27.35 20.45
CA GLY A 632 4.49 26.05 20.33
C GLY A 632 3.72 25.67 21.58
N SER A 633 2.66 24.88 21.41
CA SER A 633 1.95 24.25 22.52
C SER A 633 1.94 22.74 22.38
N LEU A 634 2.13 22.04 23.50
CA LEU A 634 1.96 20.61 23.59
C LEU A 634 0.82 20.30 24.56
N LYS A 635 -0.20 19.60 24.06
CA LYS A 635 -1.29 19.03 24.86
C LYS A 635 -1.09 17.54 24.99
N PHE A 636 -0.98 17.07 26.23
CA PHE A 636 -0.82 15.65 26.52
C PHE A 636 -2.06 15.13 27.23
N ILE A 637 -2.68 14.09 26.68
CA ILE A 637 -3.94 13.54 27.18
C ILE A 637 -3.84 12.03 27.33
N ASN A 638 -4.09 11.51 28.52
CA ASN A 638 -4.38 10.12 28.79
C ASN A 638 -5.60 10.02 29.70
N GLU A 639 -6.02 8.81 30.10
CA GLU A 639 -7.18 8.60 30.97
C GLU A 639 -7.11 9.36 32.30
N SER A 640 -5.90 9.59 32.82
CA SER A 640 -5.63 10.22 34.10
C SER A 640 -5.11 11.65 34.00
N TYR A 641 -4.82 12.14 32.79
CA TYR A 641 -4.04 13.34 32.59
C TYR A 641 -4.53 14.17 31.41
N ASN A 642 -4.70 15.48 31.63
CA ASN A 642 -4.98 16.46 30.58
C ASN A 642 -4.16 17.72 30.86
N SER A 643 -2.94 17.78 30.36
CA SER A 643 -2.00 18.89 30.60
C SER A 643 -1.67 19.61 29.30
N LYS A 644 -1.56 20.93 29.36
CA LYS A 644 -1.14 21.77 28.24
C LYS A 644 0.12 22.53 28.63
N PHE A 645 1.16 22.39 27.83
CA PHE A 645 2.41 23.12 27.93
C PHE A 645 2.51 24.15 26.81
N ILE A 646 2.91 25.37 27.14
CA ILE A 646 3.15 26.44 26.17
C ILE A 646 4.63 26.77 26.27
N LYS A 647 5.30 26.75 25.12
CA LYS A 647 6.72 27.14 25.00
C LYS A 647 6.83 28.33 24.05
N GLU A 648 7.50 29.35 24.54
CA GLU A 648 7.90 30.52 23.75
C GLU A 648 9.36 30.42 23.34
N PRO A 649 9.77 30.96 22.18
CA PRO A 649 11.14 30.94 21.73
C PRO A 649 12.10 31.53 22.77
N GLN A 650 13.14 30.79 23.09
CA GLN A 650 14.17 31.27 24.01
C GLN A 650 15.05 32.38 23.40
N ASN A 651 15.61 33.20 24.25
CA ASN A 651 16.39 34.38 23.84
C ASN A 651 17.75 34.12 23.17
N ASN A 652 18.11 32.89 22.90
CA ASN A 652 19.44 32.47 22.43
C ASN A 652 19.48 31.95 20.99
N VAL A 653 18.71 32.55 20.07
CA VAL A 653 18.72 32.17 18.65
C VAL A 653 19.68 33.03 17.86
N TYR A 654 20.55 32.39 17.08
CA TYR A 654 21.52 33.03 16.19
C TYR A 654 21.07 32.82 14.75
N TYR A 655 21.38 33.78 13.88
CA TYR A 655 21.22 33.60 12.45
C TYR A 655 22.48 34.00 11.69
N TYR A 656 22.59 33.45 10.50
CA TYR A 656 23.74 33.69 9.62
C TYR A 656 23.36 34.69 8.53
N SER A 657 24.20 35.71 8.32
CA SER A 657 24.02 36.66 7.23
C SER A 657 24.83 36.23 6.00
N ASN A 658 24.34 36.59 4.78
CA ASN A 658 24.95 36.24 3.48
C ASN A 658 26.40 36.69 3.26
N LYS A 659 27.11 37.18 4.26
CA LYS A 659 28.47 37.70 4.15
C LYS A 659 29.49 36.91 4.98
N ASP A 660 29.28 35.62 5.17
CA ASP A 660 30.13 34.74 5.97
C ASP A 660 30.39 35.26 7.41
N LYS A 661 29.42 35.92 8.00
CA LYS A 661 29.48 36.47 9.36
C LYS A 661 28.27 36.05 10.15
N LEU A 662 28.46 35.52 11.32
CA LEU A 662 27.41 35.35 12.33
C LEU A 662 27.24 36.69 13.04
N GLU A 663 26.07 37.28 12.94
CA GLU A 663 25.70 38.46 13.72
C GLU A 663 24.90 38.02 14.93
N LEU A 664 25.35 38.41 16.09
CA LEU A 664 24.73 38.16 17.37
C LEU A 664 23.69 39.23 17.64
N LEU A 665 22.43 38.87 17.71
CA LEU A 665 21.32 39.78 18.01
C LEU A 665 20.87 39.52 19.44
N ASN A 666 21.10 40.46 20.35
CA ASN A 666 20.62 40.44 21.75
C ASN A 666 20.84 39.12 22.50
N ILE A 667 22.09 38.70 22.65
CA ILE A 667 22.40 37.43 23.30
C ILE A 667 22.70 37.66 24.76
N THR A 668 21.95 36.99 25.62
CA THR A 668 22.36 36.71 27.00
C THR A 668 22.99 35.33 27.04
N PHE A 669 24.28 35.23 27.26
CA PHE A 669 24.92 33.95 27.56
C PHE A 669 24.52 33.50 28.96
N SER A 670 24.02 32.29 29.12
CA SER A 670 24.06 31.65 30.42
C SER A 670 25.42 30.98 30.60
N GLU A 671 25.96 31.02 31.81
CA GLU A 671 27.35 30.61 32.16
C GLU A 671 27.68 29.12 31.89
N SER A 672 26.77 28.33 31.35
CA SER A 672 26.93 26.87 31.18
C SER A 672 27.13 26.42 29.73
N GLN A 673 27.72 27.22 28.79
CA GLN A 673 27.41 26.90 27.39
C GLN A 673 28.55 26.79 26.41
N ASP A 674 28.81 25.54 26.12
CA ASP A 674 29.56 25.10 24.94
C ASP A 674 28.65 24.77 23.73
N ASN A 675 27.35 25.12 23.74
CA ASN A 675 26.40 24.63 22.74
C ASN A 675 25.61 25.76 22.06
N PHE A 676 25.78 25.88 20.76
CA PHE A 676 24.94 26.71 19.90
C PHE A 676 23.82 25.90 19.26
N CYS A 677 22.68 26.52 19.08
CA CYS A 677 21.57 25.92 18.37
C CYS A 677 21.06 26.82 17.24
N TYR A 678 20.79 26.25 16.09
CA TYR A 678 20.15 26.88 14.98
C TYR A 678 18.93 26.03 14.59
N ARG A 679 17.73 26.62 14.60
CA ARG A 679 16.47 25.92 14.30
C ARG A 679 16.30 24.59 15.03
N GLY A 680 16.65 24.54 16.31
CA GLY A 680 16.55 23.33 17.15
C GLY A 680 17.68 22.31 17.00
N GLN A 681 18.74 22.60 16.21
CA GLN A 681 19.93 21.74 16.10
C GLN A 681 21.08 22.27 16.92
N LYS A 682 21.70 21.40 17.71
CA LYS A 682 22.97 21.70 18.37
C LYS A 682 24.10 21.82 17.34
N ILE A 683 24.81 22.96 17.35
CA ILE A 683 25.97 23.19 16.53
C ILE A 683 27.20 23.00 17.44
N LYS A 684 27.95 21.94 17.20
CA LYS A 684 29.20 21.68 17.91
C LYS A 684 30.34 22.43 17.25
N ASP A 685 31.34 22.83 18.06
CA ASP A 685 32.64 23.36 17.62
C ASP A 685 32.60 24.79 17.02
N VAL A 686 31.73 25.67 17.49
CA VAL A 686 31.82 27.10 17.18
C VAL A 686 32.75 27.81 18.15
N ILE A 687 33.74 28.49 17.63
CA ILE A 687 34.69 29.30 18.47
C ILE A 687 34.15 30.72 18.55
N ILE A 688 33.83 31.16 19.78
CA ILE A 688 33.39 32.53 20.06
C ILE A 688 34.55 33.28 20.66
N GLN A 689 34.91 34.42 20.08
CA GLN A 689 35.98 35.28 20.56
C GLN A 689 35.46 36.52 21.27
N THR A 690 34.59 36.60 22.13
CA THR A 690 34.08 37.74 22.94
C THR A 690 32.92 38.55 22.40
N LEU A 691 32.18 39.17 23.32
CA LEU A 691 30.86 39.80 23.16
C LEU A 691 30.73 40.94 22.13
N HIS A 692 31.83 41.47 21.63
CA HIS A 692 31.84 42.51 20.60
C HIS A 692 32.57 42.09 19.34
N GLN A 693 32.92 40.84 19.20
CA GLN A 693 33.70 40.36 18.06
C GLN A 693 32.81 39.55 17.11
N LYS A 694 33.02 39.81 15.83
CA LYS A 694 32.45 39.02 14.73
C LYS A 694 33.06 37.63 14.82
N ILE A 695 32.22 36.59 14.66
CA ILE A 695 32.70 35.22 14.59
C ILE A 695 33.54 35.08 13.33
N THR A 696 34.84 34.84 13.52
CA THR A 696 35.82 34.85 12.44
C THR A 696 36.02 33.48 11.77
N LYS A 697 35.59 32.39 12.38
CA LYS A 697 35.64 31.05 11.78
C LYS A 697 34.44 30.22 12.18
N ILE A 698 33.70 29.79 11.18
CA ILE A 698 32.66 28.78 11.32
C ILE A 698 33.25 27.45 10.85
N PRO A 699 33.12 26.35 11.60
CA PRO A 699 33.55 25.04 11.15
C PRO A 699 32.88 24.70 9.83
N LYS A 700 33.59 24.07 8.89
CA LYS A 700 33.04 23.65 7.58
C LYS A 700 31.75 22.82 7.69
N LYS A 701 31.55 22.14 8.82
CA LYS A 701 30.32 21.37 9.12
C LYS A 701 29.06 22.22 9.36
N VAL A 702 29.23 23.53 9.61
CA VAL A 702 28.08 24.44 9.86
C VAL A 702 27.60 25.12 8.57
N VAL A 703 28.50 25.28 7.60
CA VAL A 703 28.22 25.94 6.32
C VAL A 703 27.03 25.33 5.54
N PRO A 704 26.85 24.00 5.48
CA PRO A 704 25.69 23.40 4.80
C PRO A 704 24.34 23.74 5.42
N TYR A 705 24.30 24.13 6.67
CA TYR A 705 23.07 24.49 7.39
C TYR A 705 22.66 25.96 7.24
N CYS A 706 23.57 26.77 6.73
CA CYS A 706 23.38 28.20 6.58
C CYS A 706 23.18 28.66 5.12
N ALA A 707 23.42 27.76 4.16
CA ALA A 707 23.22 28.00 2.73
C ALA A 707 21.89 27.35 2.25
#